data_085fe595054f7408e854815e531ecf23
#
_entry.id   085fe595054f7408e854815e531ecf23
#
_cell.length_a   1.000
_cell.length_b   1.000
_cell.length_c   1.000
_cell.angle_alpha   90.00
_cell.angle_beta   90.00
_cell.angle_gamma   90.00
#
_symmetry.space_group_name_H-M   'P 1'
#
loop_
_entity.id
_entity.type
_entity.pdbx_description
1 polymer ?
#
loop_
_entity_poly.entity_id
_entity_poly.type
_entity_poly.pdbx_seq_one_letter_code
_entity_poly.pdbx_strand_id
1 'polypeptide(L)'
;ACLPRLPPAAPDAPPAFNALARTWSDLSILVRLPELAAAAAGIVFFWAIGAVAQANVDQFATEAGATSQGQVVPLLVALVAGIGVGSVVTGKLASRPEGADPRVDLGFVPLGGLIMAVAFLALAAISGRFVEVGGWSAWVPLVWLIVLGFGAGMFDVPLETYLQAKSPPDRLGGVLGATNLLLFSGMFLASLAYGRLRAPLVAEGPPMLSARAIFAIFALLSLGAAAAAVWCAPRATLRLFVASIVHAGWRYRVRHQERLPVAGPVVVVANHVSWLDGFVLVLSAPRLLRMMVYGPNIRGKFMRMLSDQWRFILFEPSPKSIGRALKSLQQGLADGDAVGIFPEGGISRTGQILGFKRGLDWVLGRAEAPIVPVHIDGMWGSVLSFSEGRFFGKWPRLVGGGRRRPLTIRFGRPLPVGCSPREARLALQELTVSGIRERMMATRHADREIAAWLRRHGSQAGAIRAGLDAIDGKGGAIDIADPDGRTLDWPALAATAEAFDGSCLIRRDDRMVSSLAPGDPLHLHLGICGGPLLGIAAAAIDAGLPPMSMAAELERLRATVWLARADQVAAIAALPSPGTGLPDAIVIPIDDPADLGEARRAAEAFKAARGIEPVVAFAPRAVGGLVAMNTPPSRLRIDQEVSCCPESLGRVVMGVVVWPDASLRARLGLAPSGDAAATDDATVVVAATGVGHAGGGAADVADDSPSYSLAAGYVLDDQGFLFPPGVCPAPTSSGEARRGKEVGENGQSESNLG
;
A
#
# COMPACT_ATOMS: atom_id res chain seq x y z
N ALA A 1 19.42 17.36 -41.86
CA ALA A 1 19.87 16.09 -42.47
C ALA A 1 20.01 14.92 -41.51
N CYS A 2 19.64 15.07 -40.23
CA CYS A 2 19.78 14.01 -39.18
C CYS A 2 18.46 13.40 -38.74
N LEU A 3 17.33 13.73 -39.35
CA LEU A 3 16.05 13.11 -39.02
C LEU A 3 15.83 11.82 -39.82
N PRO A 4 15.45 10.70 -39.20
CA PRO A 4 15.10 9.48 -39.93
C PRO A 4 13.89 9.77 -40.84
N ARG A 5 13.91 9.24 -42.07
CA ARG A 5 12.75 9.30 -42.97
C ARG A 5 11.67 8.35 -42.42
N LEU A 6 10.71 8.90 -41.72
CA LEU A 6 9.54 8.14 -41.30
C LEU A 6 8.56 8.00 -42.46
N PRO A 7 7.88 6.87 -42.62
CA PRO A 7 6.82 6.74 -43.61
C PRO A 7 5.71 7.76 -43.32
N PRO A 8 5.05 8.31 -44.32
CA PRO A 8 3.96 9.27 -44.12
C PRO A 8 2.80 8.59 -43.38
N ALA A 9 2.26 9.25 -42.38
CA ALA A 9 1.13 8.71 -41.55
C ALA A 9 -0.17 8.56 -42.38
N ALA A 10 -0.30 9.25 -43.48
CA ALA A 10 -1.43 9.13 -44.42
C ALA A 10 -0.90 9.28 -45.86
N PRO A 11 -0.35 8.19 -46.46
CA PRO A 11 0.27 8.26 -47.81
C PRO A 11 -0.74 8.63 -48.91
N ASP A 12 -2.01 8.31 -48.75
CA ASP A 12 -3.08 8.53 -49.74
C ASP A 12 -3.85 9.84 -49.52
N ALA A 13 -3.39 10.71 -48.60
CA ALA A 13 -4.06 11.98 -48.35
C ALA A 13 -3.86 12.93 -49.58
N PRO A 14 -4.94 13.45 -50.17
CA PRO A 14 -4.83 14.36 -51.31
C PRO A 14 -4.10 15.65 -50.91
N PRO A 15 -3.29 16.23 -51.80
CA PRO A 15 -2.59 17.48 -51.53
C PRO A 15 -3.59 18.58 -51.18
N ALA A 16 -3.30 19.36 -50.16
CA ALA A 16 -4.19 20.40 -49.65
C ALA A 16 -4.04 21.67 -50.53
N PHE A 17 -4.88 21.82 -51.53
CA PHE A 17 -4.93 23.02 -52.38
C PHE A 17 -5.59 24.23 -51.67
N ASN A 18 -6.37 24.02 -50.60
CA ASN A 18 -7.01 25.08 -49.84
C ASN A 18 -6.57 25.01 -48.36
N ALA A 19 -5.56 25.81 -48.01
CA ALA A 19 -5.02 25.87 -46.65
C ALA A 19 -6.06 26.35 -45.62
N LEU A 20 -6.96 27.29 -45.97
CA LEU A 20 -7.97 27.79 -45.04
C LEU A 20 -9.01 26.74 -44.72
N ALA A 21 -9.49 25.99 -45.72
CA ALA A 21 -10.46 24.93 -45.51
C ALA A 21 -9.86 23.79 -44.66
N ARG A 22 -8.57 23.50 -44.85
CA ARG A 22 -7.87 22.49 -44.03
C ARG A 22 -7.69 22.97 -42.61
N THR A 23 -7.24 24.21 -42.39
CA THR A 23 -7.14 24.81 -41.05
C THR A 23 -8.48 24.78 -40.32
N TRP A 24 -9.58 25.08 -41.00
CA TRP A 24 -10.93 24.99 -40.44
C TRP A 24 -11.31 23.55 -40.09
N SER A 25 -11.00 22.60 -40.95
CA SER A 25 -11.19 21.17 -40.67
C SER A 25 -10.42 20.74 -39.44
N ASP A 26 -9.15 21.15 -39.30
CA ASP A 26 -8.30 20.78 -38.17
C ASP A 26 -8.74 21.46 -36.87
N LEU A 27 -9.15 22.72 -36.91
CA LEU A 27 -9.82 23.38 -35.76
C LEU A 27 -11.12 22.71 -35.36
N SER A 28 -11.90 22.22 -36.32
CA SER A 28 -13.15 21.52 -36.04
C SER A 28 -12.95 20.22 -35.25
N ILE A 29 -11.79 19.57 -35.35
CA ILE A 29 -11.43 18.38 -34.57
C ILE A 29 -11.33 18.75 -33.10
N LEU A 30 -10.65 19.84 -32.76
CA LEU A 30 -10.57 20.34 -31.39
C LEU A 30 -11.96 20.62 -30.79
N VAL A 31 -12.84 21.26 -31.59
CA VAL A 31 -14.23 21.54 -31.11
C VAL A 31 -15.02 20.28 -30.89
N ARG A 32 -14.84 19.23 -31.70
CA ARG A 32 -15.56 17.97 -31.62
C ARG A 32 -15.06 17.06 -30.46
N LEU A 33 -13.83 17.24 -30.03
CA LEU A 33 -13.18 16.47 -28.98
C LEU A 33 -12.89 17.36 -27.77
N PRO A 34 -13.85 17.49 -26.82
CA PRO A 34 -13.77 18.46 -25.74
C PRO A 34 -12.55 18.27 -24.84
N GLU A 35 -12.02 17.03 -24.73
CA GLU A 35 -10.81 16.76 -23.98
C GLU A 35 -9.56 17.37 -24.66
N LEU A 36 -9.47 17.30 -25.99
CA LEU A 36 -8.39 17.93 -26.75
C LEU A 36 -8.53 19.46 -26.76
N ALA A 37 -9.76 19.97 -26.87
CA ALA A 37 -10.04 21.41 -26.76
C ALA A 37 -9.58 21.97 -25.41
N ALA A 38 -9.87 21.27 -24.31
CA ALA A 38 -9.44 21.69 -22.97
C ALA A 38 -7.91 21.70 -22.83
N ALA A 39 -7.22 20.69 -23.37
CA ALA A 39 -5.77 20.64 -23.38
C ALA A 39 -5.16 21.77 -24.20
N ALA A 40 -5.66 21.98 -25.44
CA ALA A 40 -5.24 23.07 -26.30
C ALA A 40 -5.48 24.44 -25.66
N ALA A 41 -6.63 24.67 -25.02
CA ALA A 41 -6.93 25.90 -24.30
C ALA A 41 -5.95 26.14 -23.14
N GLY A 42 -5.57 25.07 -22.40
CA GLY A 42 -4.56 25.17 -21.35
C GLY A 42 -3.18 25.55 -21.91
N ILE A 43 -2.77 24.96 -23.02
CA ILE A 43 -1.50 25.31 -23.73
C ILE A 43 -1.53 26.77 -24.19
N VAL A 44 -2.61 27.21 -24.85
CA VAL A 44 -2.81 28.61 -25.29
C VAL A 44 -2.73 29.57 -24.08
N PHE A 45 -3.40 29.25 -23.00
CA PHE A 45 -3.35 30.02 -21.75
C PHE A 45 -1.93 30.14 -21.20
N PHE A 46 -1.20 29.02 -21.11
CA PHE A 46 0.17 29.00 -20.65
C PHE A 46 1.09 29.91 -21.45
N TRP A 47 1.07 29.77 -22.77
CA TRP A 47 1.94 30.56 -23.66
C TRP A 47 1.53 32.03 -23.70
N ALA A 48 0.24 32.34 -23.66
CA ALA A 48 -0.28 33.71 -23.60
C ALA A 48 0.19 34.45 -22.34
N ILE A 49 0.03 33.81 -21.16
CA ILE A 49 0.54 34.35 -19.87
C ILE A 49 2.07 34.39 -19.89
N GLY A 50 2.73 33.35 -20.37
CA GLY A 50 4.19 33.27 -20.43
C GLY A 50 4.84 34.42 -21.20
N ALA A 51 4.31 34.75 -22.39
CA ALA A 51 4.79 35.85 -23.20
C ALA A 51 4.66 37.19 -22.47
N VAL A 52 3.51 37.44 -21.87
CA VAL A 52 3.26 38.70 -21.15
C VAL A 52 4.01 38.73 -19.82
N ALA A 53 4.15 37.60 -19.10
CA ALA A 53 4.91 37.52 -17.86
C ALA A 53 6.40 37.89 -18.12
N GLN A 54 6.99 37.41 -19.21
CA GLN A 54 8.35 37.76 -19.57
C GLN A 54 8.50 39.27 -19.76
N ALA A 55 7.60 39.93 -20.53
CA ALA A 55 7.59 41.38 -20.69
C ALA A 55 7.34 42.11 -19.37
N ASN A 56 6.51 41.57 -18.50
CA ASN A 56 6.20 42.16 -17.18
C ASN A 56 7.38 42.05 -16.20
N VAL A 57 8.23 41.02 -16.29
CA VAL A 57 9.47 40.91 -15.48
C VAL A 57 10.42 42.04 -15.77
N ASP A 58 10.56 42.46 -17.04
CA ASP A 58 11.37 43.64 -17.45
C ASP A 58 10.83 44.91 -16.77
N GLN A 59 9.53 45.13 -16.85
CA GLN A 59 8.88 46.29 -16.22
C GLN A 59 8.94 46.25 -14.67
N PHE A 60 8.80 45.09 -14.12
CA PHE A 60 8.94 44.88 -12.68
C PHE A 60 10.35 45.23 -12.17
N ALA A 61 11.38 44.81 -12.90
CA ALA A 61 12.74 45.17 -12.59
C ALA A 61 13.00 46.70 -12.73
N THR A 62 12.44 47.34 -13.77
CA THR A 62 12.54 48.77 -14.00
C THR A 62 11.85 49.55 -12.87
N GLU A 63 10.64 49.15 -12.45
CA GLU A 63 9.93 49.72 -11.28
C GLU A 63 10.69 49.51 -9.98
N ALA A 64 11.57 48.49 -9.89
CA ALA A 64 12.44 48.19 -8.73
C ALA A 64 13.82 48.88 -8.82
N GLY A 65 14.05 49.74 -9.79
CA GLY A 65 15.27 50.55 -9.91
C GLY A 65 16.31 50.00 -10.88
N ALA A 66 15.96 49.04 -11.75
CA ALA A 66 16.86 48.56 -12.79
C ALA A 66 17.12 49.65 -13.81
N THR A 67 18.41 49.94 -14.12
CA THR A 67 18.87 50.95 -15.05
C THR A 67 19.50 50.36 -16.31
N SER A 68 19.72 49.04 -16.29
CA SER A 68 20.34 48.35 -17.43
C SER A 68 19.76 46.94 -17.62
N GLN A 69 19.82 46.45 -18.85
CA GLN A 69 19.41 45.09 -19.20
C GLN A 69 20.23 44.02 -18.43
N GLY A 70 21.48 44.30 -18.10
CA GLY A 70 22.29 43.40 -17.28
C GLY A 70 21.72 43.09 -15.90
N GLN A 71 20.88 43.97 -15.34
CA GLN A 71 20.18 43.78 -14.07
C GLN A 71 18.87 42.98 -14.23
N VAL A 72 18.31 42.96 -15.44
CA VAL A 72 17.06 42.19 -15.76
C VAL A 72 17.37 40.76 -16.14
N VAL A 73 18.47 40.50 -16.84
CA VAL A 73 18.86 39.16 -17.33
C VAL A 73 18.85 38.08 -16.26
N PRO A 74 19.38 38.27 -15.03
CA PRO A 74 19.31 37.25 -13.97
C PRO A 74 17.88 36.82 -13.62
N LEU A 75 16.91 37.74 -13.65
CA LEU A 75 15.50 37.46 -13.39
C LEU A 75 14.88 36.54 -14.47
N LEU A 76 15.19 36.85 -15.73
CA LEU A 76 14.75 36.05 -16.88
C LEU A 76 15.40 34.65 -16.87
N VAL A 77 16.70 34.60 -16.58
CA VAL A 77 17.42 33.31 -16.43
C VAL A 77 16.82 32.46 -15.32
N ALA A 78 16.47 33.05 -14.17
CA ALA A 78 15.81 32.37 -13.09
C ALA A 78 14.47 31.75 -13.50
N LEU A 79 13.64 32.51 -14.24
CA LEU A 79 12.37 32.03 -14.78
C LEU A 79 12.57 30.84 -15.74
N VAL A 80 13.47 30.96 -16.71
CA VAL A 80 13.75 29.91 -17.71
C VAL A 80 14.35 28.65 -17.02
N ALA A 81 15.27 28.83 -16.10
CA ALA A 81 15.83 27.72 -15.32
C ALA A 81 14.73 26.97 -14.54
N GLY A 82 13.81 27.73 -13.94
CA GLY A 82 12.64 27.16 -13.27
C GLY A 82 11.79 26.31 -14.21
N ILE A 83 11.48 26.81 -15.42
CA ILE A 83 10.72 26.07 -16.45
C ILE A 83 11.44 24.76 -16.80
N GLY A 84 12.76 24.84 -17.07
CA GLY A 84 13.55 23.64 -17.38
C GLY A 84 13.51 22.59 -16.28
N VAL A 85 13.73 22.99 -15.03
CA VAL A 85 13.67 22.08 -13.89
C VAL A 85 12.27 21.49 -13.71
N GLY A 86 11.22 22.33 -13.79
CA GLY A 86 9.82 21.89 -13.67
C GLY A 86 9.45 20.87 -14.74
N SER A 87 9.85 21.11 -15.99
CA SER A 87 9.61 20.21 -17.13
C SER A 87 10.31 18.85 -16.95
N VAL A 88 11.58 18.84 -16.53
CA VAL A 88 12.33 17.61 -16.29
C VAL A 88 11.75 16.81 -15.11
N VAL A 89 11.41 17.48 -14.02
CA VAL A 89 10.81 16.84 -12.85
C VAL A 89 9.46 16.23 -13.22
N THR A 90 8.61 16.99 -13.90
CA THR A 90 7.28 16.50 -14.32
C THR A 90 7.41 15.35 -15.30
N GLY A 91 8.30 15.45 -16.29
CA GLY A 91 8.57 14.36 -17.22
C GLY A 91 9.00 13.07 -16.52
N LYS A 92 9.91 13.15 -15.54
CA LYS A 92 10.33 11.97 -14.75
C LYS A 92 9.24 11.42 -13.86
N LEU A 93 8.44 12.27 -13.21
CA LEU A 93 7.34 11.84 -12.34
C LEU A 93 6.16 11.27 -13.13
N ALA A 94 5.90 11.78 -14.33
CA ALA A 94 4.86 11.30 -15.22
C ALA A 94 5.27 10.05 -16.02
N SER A 95 6.58 9.76 -16.13
CA SER A 95 7.09 8.58 -16.82
C SER A 95 6.76 7.32 -16.06
N ARG A 96 6.18 6.35 -16.76
CA ARG A 96 5.87 5.01 -16.23
C ARG A 96 6.78 3.96 -16.85
N PRO A 97 6.93 2.78 -16.20
CA PRO A 97 7.67 1.66 -16.78
C PRO A 97 7.11 1.29 -18.16
N GLU A 98 7.98 0.81 -19.03
CA GLU A 98 7.61 0.28 -20.34
C GLU A 98 6.52 -0.79 -20.20
N GLY A 99 5.46 -0.70 -21.03
CA GLY A 99 4.31 -1.62 -21.01
C GLY A 99 3.08 -1.15 -20.22
N ALA A 100 3.17 -0.07 -19.44
CA ALA A 100 1.98 0.55 -18.86
C ALA A 100 1.24 1.40 -19.93
N ASP A 101 -0.12 1.37 -19.86
CA ASP A 101 -0.97 2.26 -20.71
C ASP A 101 -0.42 3.70 -20.64
N PRO A 102 -0.15 4.35 -21.79
CA PRO A 102 0.40 5.70 -21.86
C PRO A 102 -0.62 6.74 -21.36
N ARG A 103 -0.93 6.68 -20.08
CA ARG A 103 -1.77 7.67 -19.42
C ARG A 103 -0.90 8.84 -19.01
N VAL A 104 -1.09 9.93 -19.68
CA VAL A 104 -0.51 11.22 -19.26
C VAL A 104 -1.16 11.61 -17.94
N ASP A 105 -0.35 11.87 -16.92
CA ASP A 105 -0.86 12.25 -15.60
C ASP A 105 -1.19 13.74 -15.56
N LEU A 106 -2.42 14.08 -16.01
CA LEU A 106 -2.94 15.45 -16.00
C LEU A 106 -3.10 16.03 -14.60
N GLY A 107 -2.89 15.24 -13.53
CA GLY A 107 -2.96 15.71 -12.15
C GLY A 107 -1.92 16.78 -11.81
N PHE A 108 -0.82 16.84 -12.55
CA PHE A 108 0.20 17.87 -12.36
C PHE A 108 -0.25 19.25 -12.87
N VAL A 109 -1.19 19.34 -13.80
CA VAL A 109 -1.68 20.61 -14.37
C VAL A 109 -2.27 21.55 -13.30
N PRO A 110 -3.26 21.13 -12.47
CA PRO A 110 -3.78 21.99 -11.42
C PRO A 110 -2.74 22.35 -10.36
N LEU A 111 -1.81 21.43 -10.04
CA LEU A 111 -0.72 21.70 -9.11
C LEU A 111 0.23 22.76 -9.67
N GLY A 112 0.61 22.64 -10.94
CA GLY A 112 1.41 23.65 -11.66
C GLY A 112 0.74 25.01 -11.65
N GLY A 113 -0.56 25.07 -12.00
CA GLY A 113 -1.35 26.30 -11.95
C GLY A 113 -1.44 26.95 -10.57
N LEU A 114 -1.56 26.14 -9.52
CA LEU A 114 -1.55 26.61 -8.14
C LEU A 114 -0.18 27.18 -7.74
N ILE A 115 0.91 26.51 -8.10
CA ILE A 115 2.28 26.99 -7.86
C ILE A 115 2.51 28.31 -8.58
N MET A 116 2.07 28.42 -9.84
CA MET A 116 2.13 29.68 -10.60
C MET A 116 1.35 30.79 -9.89
N ALA A 117 0.13 30.51 -9.45
CA ALA A 117 -0.71 31.49 -8.75
C ALA A 117 -0.03 32.01 -7.47
N VAL A 118 0.53 31.11 -6.65
CA VAL A 118 1.25 31.48 -5.43
C VAL A 118 2.50 32.30 -5.75
N ALA A 119 3.28 31.90 -6.77
CA ALA A 119 4.48 32.61 -7.16
C ALA A 119 4.17 34.02 -7.72
N PHE A 120 3.15 34.16 -8.55
CA PHE A 120 2.69 35.47 -9.04
C PHE A 120 2.19 36.35 -7.90
N LEU A 121 1.45 35.80 -6.93
CA LEU A 121 1.00 36.55 -5.77
C LEU A 121 2.18 37.02 -4.89
N ALA A 122 3.17 36.17 -4.72
CA ALA A 122 4.40 36.51 -3.99
C ALA A 122 5.18 37.63 -4.71
N LEU A 123 5.33 37.56 -6.03
CA LEU A 123 5.96 38.62 -6.84
C LEU A 123 5.17 39.93 -6.74
N ALA A 124 3.83 39.87 -6.74
CA ALA A 124 2.97 41.06 -6.55
C ALA A 124 3.17 41.71 -5.17
N ALA A 125 3.48 40.92 -4.15
CA ALA A 125 3.70 41.41 -2.78
C ALA A 125 5.08 42.06 -2.57
N ILE A 126 6.06 41.80 -3.42
CA ILE A 126 7.41 42.39 -3.31
C ILE A 126 7.33 43.88 -3.62
N SER A 127 7.77 44.70 -2.67
CA SER A 127 7.79 46.16 -2.78
C SER A 127 9.20 46.71 -2.56
N GLY A 128 9.44 47.96 -3.06
CA GLY A 128 10.71 48.64 -2.89
C GLY A 128 11.70 48.45 -4.04
N ARG A 129 12.82 49.15 -3.94
CA ARG A 129 13.87 49.16 -4.96
C ARG A 129 14.90 48.04 -4.74
N PHE A 130 14.46 46.81 -4.83
CA PHE A 130 15.30 45.63 -4.50
C PHE A 130 16.53 45.49 -5.43
N VAL A 131 16.50 46.06 -6.62
CA VAL A 131 17.65 46.06 -7.57
C VAL A 131 18.73 47.02 -7.12
N GLU A 132 18.35 48.21 -6.63
CA GLU A 132 19.29 49.21 -6.11
C GLU A 132 19.89 48.81 -4.76
N VAL A 133 19.07 48.26 -3.85
CA VAL A 133 19.48 47.92 -2.52
C VAL A 133 20.43 46.71 -2.52
N GLY A 134 20.25 45.77 -3.47
CA GLY A 134 21.04 44.56 -3.53
C GLY A 134 20.88 43.64 -2.30
N GLY A 135 21.87 42.79 -2.03
CA GLY A 135 21.87 41.89 -0.89
C GLY A 135 20.74 40.88 -0.91
N TRP A 136 20.20 40.54 0.25
CA TRP A 136 19.12 39.54 0.40
C TRP A 136 17.84 39.91 -0.31
N SER A 137 17.53 41.21 -0.46
CA SER A 137 16.33 41.68 -1.14
C SER A 137 16.30 41.34 -2.62
N ALA A 138 17.46 41.23 -3.28
CA ALA A 138 17.59 40.85 -4.68
C ALA A 138 17.35 39.36 -4.95
N TRP A 139 17.58 38.48 -3.96
CA TRP A 139 17.40 37.04 -4.10
C TRP A 139 15.91 36.62 -4.03
N VAL A 140 15.08 37.37 -3.33
CA VAL A 140 13.65 37.02 -3.15
C VAL A 140 12.90 36.91 -4.48
N PRO A 141 12.94 37.91 -5.39
CA PRO A 141 12.27 37.78 -6.69
C PRO A 141 12.88 36.67 -7.57
N LEU A 142 14.19 36.40 -7.49
CA LEU A 142 14.84 35.31 -8.23
C LEU A 142 14.27 33.96 -7.79
N VAL A 143 14.14 33.71 -6.50
CA VAL A 143 13.55 32.47 -5.98
C VAL A 143 12.12 32.29 -6.45
N TRP A 144 11.28 33.34 -6.36
CA TRP A 144 9.89 33.24 -6.80
C TRP A 144 9.73 33.11 -8.31
N LEU A 145 10.66 33.65 -9.11
CA LEU A 145 10.69 33.42 -10.55
C LEU A 145 11.09 31.97 -10.89
N ILE A 146 12.03 31.36 -10.13
CA ILE A 146 12.32 29.93 -10.27
C ILE A 146 11.09 29.10 -9.93
N VAL A 147 10.39 29.42 -8.83
CA VAL A 147 9.16 28.73 -8.41
C VAL A 147 8.06 28.88 -9.46
N LEU A 148 7.91 30.09 -10.01
CA LEU A 148 6.98 30.37 -11.10
C LEU A 148 7.29 29.50 -12.32
N GLY A 149 8.55 29.50 -12.78
CA GLY A 149 8.99 28.68 -13.89
C GLY A 149 8.78 27.18 -13.64
N PHE A 150 9.07 26.71 -12.42
CA PHE A 150 8.84 25.32 -12.03
C PHE A 150 7.35 24.95 -12.17
N GLY A 151 6.43 25.78 -11.63
CA GLY A 151 4.99 25.58 -11.78
C GLY A 151 4.55 25.61 -13.24
N ALA A 152 5.16 26.49 -14.06
CA ALA A 152 4.91 26.63 -15.48
C ALA A 152 5.26 25.35 -16.26
N GLY A 153 6.44 24.75 -16.01
CA GLY A 153 6.82 23.48 -16.61
C GLY A 153 5.94 22.31 -16.17
N MET A 154 5.47 22.31 -14.90
CA MET A 154 4.51 21.32 -14.41
C MET A 154 3.13 21.47 -15.06
N PHE A 155 2.72 22.67 -15.42
CA PHE A 155 1.45 22.94 -16.07
C PHE A 155 1.45 22.52 -17.55
N ASP A 156 2.47 22.87 -18.30
CA ASP A 156 2.52 22.75 -19.76
C ASP A 156 2.83 21.32 -20.24
N VAL A 157 3.88 20.68 -19.69
CA VAL A 157 4.37 19.37 -20.18
C VAL A 157 3.29 18.29 -20.21
N PRO A 158 2.42 18.10 -19.18
CA PRO A 158 1.35 17.11 -19.26
C PRO A 158 0.31 17.43 -20.33
N LEU A 159 0.01 18.71 -20.58
CA LEU A 159 -0.97 19.12 -21.59
C LEU A 159 -0.46 18.82 -23.00
N GLU A 160 0.79 19.18 -23.30
CA GLU A 160 1.45 18.89 -24.58
C GLU A 160 1.51 17.37 -24.82
N THR A 161 1.94 16.61 -23.82
CA THR A 161 2.01 15.15 -23.91
C THR A 161 0.61 14.53 -24.12
N TYR A 162 -0.41 15.05 -23.43
CA TYR A 162 -1.79 14.58 -23.58
C TYR A 162 -2.34 14.87 -24.99
N LEU A 163 -2.12 16.09 -25.46
CA LEU A 163 -2.55 16.50 -26.80
C LEU A 163 -1.95 15.56 -27.87
N GLN A 164 -0.65 15.28 -27.78
CA GLN A 164 0.04 14.38 -28.72
C GLN A 164 -0.45 12.94 -28.60
N ALA A 165 -0.60 12.41 -27.38
CA ALA A 165 -0.97 11.01 -27.15
C ALA A 165 -2.44 10.70 -27.49
N LYS A 166 -3.34 11.68 -27.40
CA LYS A 166 -4.78 11.50 -27.63
C LYS A 166 -5.27 11.98 -28.99
N SER A 167 -4.43 12.68 -29.74
CA SER A 167 -4.77 13.07 -31.11
C SER A 167 -4.87 11.86 -32.02
N PRO A 168 -5.84 11.80 -32.94
CA PRO A 168 -5.92 10.75 -33.93
C PRO A 168 -4.60 10.68 -34.75
N PRO A 169 -4.00 9.48 -34.91
CA PRO A 169 -2.68 9.35 -35.54
C PRO A 169 -2.62 9.91 -36.95
N ASP A 170 -3.70 9.79 -37.72
CA ASP A 170 -3.85 10.32 -39.08
C ASP A 170 -4.02 11.83 -39.12
N ARG A 171 -4.32 12.49 -38.00
CA ARG A 171 -4.61 13.94 -37.89
C ARG A 171 -3.69 14.66 -36.90
N LEU A 172 -2.71 13.99 -36.34
CA LEU A 172 -1.81 14.59 -35.33
C LEU A 172 -1.18 15.91 -35.81
N GLY A 173 -0.65 15.93 -37.02
CA GLY A 173 -0.04 17.17 -37.61
C GLY A 173 -1.04 18.30 -37.73
N GLY A 174 -2.30 18.03 -38.11
CA GLY A 174 -3.37 19.01 -38.20
C GLY A 174 -3.76 19.59 -36.84
N VAL A 175 -3.92 18.73 -35.85
CA VAL A 175 -4.26 19.13 -34.44
C VAL A 175 -3.15 20.03 -33.87
N LEU A 176 -1.88 19.64 -34.02
CA LEU A 176 -0.75 20.45 -33.56
C LEU A 176 -0.68 21.80 -34.32
N GLY A 177 -0.89 21.79 -35.63
CA GLY A 177 -0.96 23.03 -36.43
C GLY A 177 -2.08 23.97 -36.00
N ALA A 178 -3.27 23.42 -35.75
CA ALA A 178 -4.41 24.20 -35.25
C ALA A 178 -4.15 24.75 -33.82
N THR A 179 -3.54 23.95 -32.95
CA THR A 179 -3.16 24.40 -31.60
C THR A 179 -2.13 25.52 -31.66
N ASN A 180 -1.12 25.41 -32.54
CA ASN A 180 -0.11 26.47 -32.74
C ASN A 180 -0.73 27.77 -33.26
N LEU A 181 -1.70 27.68 -34.16
CA LEU A 181 -2.41 28.88 -34.64
C LEU A 181 -3.14 29.57 -33.47
N LEU A 182 -3.86 28.81 -32.65
CA LEU A 182 -4.55 29.35 -31.47
C LEU A 182 -3.55 29.92 -30.45
N LEU A 183 -2.41 29.28 -30.26
CA LEU A 183 -1.34 29.68 -29.35
C LEU A 183 -0.79 31.07 -29.75
N PHE A 184 -0.35 31.23 -31.01
CA PHE A 184 0.16 32.54 -31.50
C PHE A 184 -0.93 33.61 -31.49
N SER A 185 -2.16 33.28 -31.81
CA SER A 185 -3.30 34.20 -31.70
C SER A 185 -3.53 34.62 -30.25
N GLY A 186 -3.47 33.67 -29.29
CA GLY A 186 -3.58 33.94 -27.89
C GLY A 186 -2.46 34.84 -27.35
N MET A 187 -1.21 34.57 -27.74
CA MET A 187 -0.07 35.40 -27.37
C MET A 187 -0.23 36.84 -27.92
N PHE A 188 -0.67 36.97 -29.16
CA PHE A 188 -0.92 38.28 -29.75
C PHE A 188 -1.98 39.08 -29.02
N LEU A 189 -3.13 38.47 -28.76
CA LEU A 189 -4.24 39.09 -28.00
C LEU A 189 -3.83 39.47 -26.59
N ALA A 190 -3.10 38.57 -25.91
CA ALA A 190 -2.60 38.80 -24.54
C ALA A 190 -1.59 39.98 -24.52
N SER A 191 -0.70 40.07 -25.52
CA SER A 191 0.26 41.17 -25.66
C SER A 191 -0.43 42.50 -25.93
N LEU A 192 -1.48 42.49 -26.77
CA LEU A 192 -2.31 43.68 -27.00
C LEU A 192 -3.03 44.15 -25.74
N ALA A 193 -3.63 43.21 -24.99
CA ALA A 193 -4.28 43.49 -23.70
C ALA A 193 -3.27 44.07 -22.69
N TYR A 194 -2.09 43.47 -22.61
CA TYR A 194 -1.00 43.96 -21.76
C TYR A 194 -0.60 45.39 -22.10
N GLY A 195 -0.39 45.69 -23.39
CA GLY A 195 -0.08 47.04 -23.83
C GLY A 195 -1.14 48.05 -23.40
N ARG A 196 -2.41 47.70 -23.48
CA ARG A 196 -3.52 48.55 -22.99
C ARG A 196 -3.53 48.74 -21.48
N LEU A 197 -3.28 47.68 -20.72
CA LEU A 197 -3.21 47.72 -19.24
C LEU A 197 -1.99 48.53 -18.75
N ARG A 198 -0.95 48.65 -19.54
CA ARG A 198 0.25 49.43 -19.23
C ARG A 198 0.19 50.84 -19.78
N ALA A 199 -0.72 51.13 -20.71
CA ALA A 199 -0.82 52.47 -21.29
C ALA A 199 -1.19 53.49 -20.18
N PRO A 200 -0.52 54.68 -20.14
CA PRO A 200 -0.89 55.71 -19.19
C PRO A 200 -2.27 56.29 -19.54
N LEU A 201 -3.07 56.64 -18.53
CA LEU A 201 -4.38 57.24 -18.72
C LEU A 201 -4.30 58.70 -19.14
N VAL A 202 -3.17 59.37 -18.83
CA VAL A 202 -2.89 60.75 -19.16
C VAL A 202 -1.51 60.80 -19.84
N ALA A 203 -1.34 61.60 -20.87
CA ALA A 203 -0.05 61.76 -21.53
C ALA A 203 1.06 62.09 -20.50
N GLU A 204 2.16 61.38 -20.55
CA GLU A 204 3.27 61.48 -19.58
C GLU A 204 2.94 61.02 -18.12
N GLY A 205 1.75 60.41 -17.87
CA GLY A 205 1.36 59.85 -16.59
C GLY A 205 1.98 58.46 -16.31
N PRO A 206 1.82 57.99 -15.05
CA PRO A 206 2.24 56.62 -14.72
C PRO A 206 1.39 55.61 -15.47
N PRO A 207 1.88 54.35 -15.64
CA PRO A 207 1.09 53.28 -16.25
C PRO A 207 -0.19 53.04 -15.49
N MET A 208 -1.29 52.69 -16.20
CA MET A 208 -2.59 52.41 -15.61
C MET A 208 -2.48 51.31 -14.52
N LEU A 209 -1.70 50.28 -14.80
CA LEU A 209 -1.40 49.23 -13.81
C LEU A 209 0.11 49.07 -13.65
N SER A 210 0.56 48.96 -12.41
CA SER A 210 1.95 48.59 -12.09
C SER A 210 2.25 47.15 -12.48
N ALA A 211 3.53 46.81 -12.66
CA ALA A 211 3.95 45.43 -12.93
C ALA A 211 3.49 44.46 -11.83
N ARG A 212 3.45 44.91 -10.58
CA ARG A 212 2.93 44.15 -9.41
C ARG A 212 1.43 43.90 -9.53
N ALA A 213 0.61 44.86 -9.92
CA ALA A 213 -0.81 44.69 -10.14
C ALA A 213 -1.11 43.67 -11.25
N ILE A 214 -0.29 43.65 -12.28
CA ILE A 214 -0.37 42.66 -13.38
C ILE A 214 -0.03 41.25 -12.86
N PHE A 215 1.00 41.08 -12.01
CA PHE A 215 1.27 39.82 -11.36
C PHE A 215 0.09 39.35 -10.50
N ALA A 216 -0.60 40.23 -9.79
CA ALA A 216 -1.81 39.88 -9.05
C ALA A 216 -2.94 39.38 -9.98
N ILE A 217 -3.12 40.00 -11.15
CA ILE A 217 -4.09 39.52 -12.16
C ILE A 217 -3.66 38.11 -12.65
N PHE A 218 -2.38 37.90 -12.94
CA PHE A 218 -1.89 36.58 -13.37
C PHE A 218 -2.04 35.52 -12.28
N ALA A 219 -1.92 35.88 -11.03
CA ALA A 219 -2.21 34.96 -9.93
C ALA A 219 -3.67 34.50 -9.96
N LEU A 220 -4.62 35.42 -10.15
CA LEU A 220 -6.04 35.09 -10.25
C LEU A 220 -6.36 34.24 -11.49
N LEU A 221 -5.76 34.57 -12.63
CA LEU A 221 -5.93 33.80 -13.87
C LEU A 221 -5.34 32.38 -13.73
N SER A 222 -4.17 32.25 -13.12
CA SER A 222 -3.54 30.94 -12.87
C SER A 222 -4.36 30.10 -11.88
N LEU A 223 -4.95 30.72 -10.86
CA LEU A 223 -5.88 30.06 -9.93
C LEU A 223 -7.15 29.59 -10.67
N GLY A 224 -7.70 30.43 -11.55
CA GLY A 224 -8.81 30.06 -12.43
C GLY A 224 -8.47 28.90 -13.35
N ALA A 225 -7.28 28.88 -13.95
CA ALA A 225 -6.79 27.78 -14.78
C ALA A 225 -6.59 26.49 -13.97
N ALA A 226 -6.05 26.59 -12.75
CA ALA A 226 -5.94 25.44 -11.85
C ALA A 226 -7.33 24.86 -11.49
N ALA A 227 -8.30 25.72 -11.18
CA ALA A 227 -9.68 25.30 -10.91
C ALA A 227 -10.34 24.65 -12.14
N ALA A 228 -10.15 25.23 -13.33
CA ALA A 228 -10.60 24.64 -14.60
C ALA A 228 -9.96 23.27 -14.86
N ALA A 229 -8.66 23.12 -14.59
CA ALA A 229 -7.95 21.84 -14.72
C ALA A 229 -8.51 20.77 -13.77
N VAL A 230 -8.82 21.14 -12.51
CA VAL A 230 -9.52 20.24 -11.57
C VAL A 230 -10.87 19.81 -12.12
N TRP A 231 -11.62 20.76 -12.70
CA TRP A 231 -12.93 20.48 -13.27
C TRP A 231 -12.85 19.58 -14.51
N CYS A 232 -11.89 19.81 -15.40
CA CYS A 232 -11.71 19.04 -16.64
C CYS A 232 -11.08 17.67 -16.39
N ALA A 233 -10.18 17.54 -15.41
CA ALA A 233 -9.47 16.29 -15.12
C ALA A 233 -9.57 15.87 -13.63
N PRO A 234 -10.78 15.73 -13.06
CA PRO A 234 -10.94 15.47 -11.63
C PRO A 234 -10.33 14.16 -11.18
N ARG A 235 -10.39 13.10 -12.03
CA ARG A 235 -9.79 11.79 -11.73
C ARG A 235 -8.26 11.86 -11.60
N ALA A 236 -7.60 12.56 -12.51
CA ALA A 236 -6.16 12.71 -12.51
C ALA A 236 -5.69 13.53 -11.29
N THR A 237 -6.37 14.64 -11.02
CA THR A 237 -6.11 15.49 -9.85
C THR A 237 -6.22 14.71 -8.55
N LEU A 238 -7.31 13.95 -8.42
CA LEU A 238 -7.59 13.16 -7.24
C LEU A 238 -6.58 12.01 -7.05
N ARG A 239 -6.18 11.38 -8.18
CA ARG A 239 -5.13 10.35 -8.18
C ARG A 239 -3.81 10.93 -7.69
N LEU A 240 -3.40 12.10 -8.18
CA LEU A 240 -2.19 12.77 -7.73
C LEU A 240 -2.27 13.13 -6.24
N PHE A 241 -3.42 13.65 -5.77
CA PHE A 241 -3.63 13.97 -4.37
C PHE A 241 -3.45 12.74 -3.47
N VAL A 242 -4.11 11.61 -3.81
CA VAL A 242 -3.96 10.35 -3.07
C VAL A 242 -2.53 9.83 -3.16
N ALA A 243 -1.90 9.87 -4.35
CA ALA A 243 -0.52 9.49 -4.53
C ALA A 243 0.43 10.31 -3.64
N SER A 244 0.21 11.62 -3.55
CA SER A 244 1.01 12.53 -2.71
C SER A 244 0.92 12.15 -1.23
N ILE A 245 -0.29 11.85 -0.72
CA ILE A 245 -0.49 11.38 0.66
C ILE A 245 0.24 10.05 0.89
N VAL A 246 0.08 9.10 -0.02
CA VAL A 246 0.73 7.79 0.08
C VAL A 246 2.25 7.92 0.06
N HIS A 247 2.81 8.70 -0.87
CA HIS A 247 4.25 8.91 -0.96
C HIS A 247 4.82 9.74 0.21
N ALA A 248 4.02 10.63 0.81
CA ALA A 248 4.42 11.36 2.00
C ALA A 248 4.53 10.44 3.22
N GLY A 249 3.58 9.51 3.39
CA GLY A 249 3.52 8.61 4.54
C GLY A 249 4.34 7.32 4.39
N TRP A 250 4.49 6.83 3.15
CA TRP A 250 5.07 5.51 2.90
C TRP A 250 6.11 5.53 1.78
N ARG A 251 7.03 4.55 1.79
CA ARG A 251 7.86 4.19 0.64
C ARG A 251 7.06 3.24 -0.26
N TYR A 252 6.22 3.80 -1.10
CA TYR A 252 5.30 3.07 -1.96
C TYR A 252 6.02 2.41 -3.14
N ARG A 253 5.73 1.13 -3.37
CA ARG A 253 6.25 0.34 -4.49
C ARG A 253 5.13 -0.54 -5.06
N VAL A 254 5.13 -0.74 -6.36
CA VAL A 254 4.25 -1.70 -7.05
C VAL A 254 5.12 -2.75 -7.71
N ARG A 255 4.73 -4.02 -7.54
CA ARG A 255 5.42 -5.17 -8.12
C ARG A 255 4.49 -5.92 -9.05
N HIS A 256 5.02 -6.36 -10.18
CA HIS A 256 4.30 -7.19 -11.15
C HIS A 256 2.99 -6.59 -11.65
N GLN A 257 2.96 -5.26 -11.84
CA GLN A 257 1.78 -4.54 -12.34
C GLN A 257 1.35 -5.02 -13.73
N GLU A 258 2.28 -5.51 -14.53
CA GLU A 258 2.10 -6.10 -15.85
C GLU A 258 1.21 -7.37 -15.85
N ARG A 259 1.08 -8.03 -14.71
CA ARG A 259 0.21 -9.20 -14.55
C ARG A 259 -1.28 -8.86 -14.57
N LEU A 260 -1.64 -7.60 -14.38
CA LEU A 260 -3.03 -7.15 -14.54
C LEU A 260 -3.31 -6.86 -16.02
N PRO A 261 -4.26 -7.58 -16.66
CA PRO A 261 -4.61 -7.33 -18.06
C PRO A 261 -5.00 -5.87 -18.31
N VAL A 262 -4.44 -5.25 -19.34
CA VAL A 262 -4.72 -3.86 -19.71
C VAL A 262 -6.11 -3.65 -20.29
N ALA A 263 -6.75 -4.71 -20.81
CA ALA A 263 -8.10 -4.71 -21.36
C ALA A 263 -8.82 -6.02 -21.03
N GLY A 264 -10.13 -6.05 -21.21
CA GLY A 264 -10.99 -7.19 -20.93
C GLY A 264 -11.37 -7.32 -19.44
N PRO A 265 -12.34 -8.23 -19.14
CA PRO A 265 -12.83 -8.43 -17.78
C PRO A 265 -11.77 -9.06 -16.89
N VAL A 266 -11.68 -8.60 -15.66
CA VAL A 266 -10.80 -9.18 -14.63
C VAL A 266 -11.32 -8.88 -13.24
N VAL A 267 -11.26 -9.87 -12.36
CA VAL A 267 -11.58 -9.72 -10.94
C VAL A 267 -10.29 -9.61 -10.15
N VAL A 268 -10.08 -8.50 -9.47
CA VAL A 268 -8.95 -8.28 -8.56
C VAL A 268 -9.40 -8.60 -7.15
N VAL A 269 -8.70 -9.53 -6.52
CA VAL A 269 -8.97 -9.98 -5.14
C VAL A 269 -7.80 -9.59 -4.26
N ALA A 270 -8.05 -8.78 -3.21
CA ALA A 270 -6.99 -8.29 -2.34
C ALA A 270 -7.30 -8.52 -0.85
N ASN A 271 -6.25 -8.59 -0.02
CA ASN A 271 -6.36 -8.58 1.44
C ASN A 271 -6.76 -7.19 1.95
N HIS A 272 -7.45 -7.15 3.11
CA HIS A 272 -7.98 -5.90 3.67
C HIS A 272 -7.55 -5.70 5.13
N VAL A 273 -6.53 -4.88 5.35
CA VAL A 273 -5.91 -4.66 6.66
C VAL A 273 -5.95 -3.19 7.12
N SER A 274 -6.40 -2.27 6.24
CA SER A 274 -6.36 -0.83 6.50
C SER A 274 -7.48 -0.07 5.77
N TRP A 275 -7.86 1.08 6.30
CA TRP A 275 -8.78 2.02 5.66
C TRP A 275 -8.29 2.57 4.30
N LEU A 276 -6.98 2.57 4.08
CA LEU A 276 -6.37 3.12 2.86
C LEU A 276 -6.25 2.10 1.73
N ASP A 277 -6.47 0.81 1.99
CA ASP A 277 -6.20 -0.28 1.04
C ASP A 277 -6.91 -0.09 -0.31
N GLY A 278 -8.17 0.31 -0.30
CA GLY A 278 -8.93 0.55 -1.54
C GLY A 278 -8.32 1.65 -2.40
N PHE A 279 -7.85 2.73 -1.78
CA PHE A 279 -7.21 3.83 -2.49
C PHE A 279 -5.84 3.45 -3.04
N VAL A 280 -5.05 2.73 -2.24
CA VAL A 280 -3.73 2.25 -2.65
C VAL A 280 -3.85 1.25 -3.80
N LEU A 281 -4.87 0.37 -3.76
CA LEU A 281 -5.13 -0.59 -4.82
C LEU A 281 -5.53 0.10 -6.13
N VAL A 282 -6.46 1.08 -6.09
CA VAL A 282 -6.84 1.90 -7.25
C VAL A 282 -5.65 2.70 -7.80
N LEU A 283 -4.79 3.22 -6.92
CA LEU A 283 -3.57 3.93 -7.31
C LEU A 283 -2.58 3.01 -8.03
N SER A 284 -2.44 1.76 -7.56
CA SER A 284 -1.51 0.78 -8.11
C SER A 284 -1.98 0.15 -9.43
N ALA A 285 -3.28 0.16 -9.72
CA ALA A 285 -3.80 -0.45 -10.94
C ALA A 285 -3.40 0.34 -12.19
N PRO A 286 -2.95 -0.33 -13.29
CA PRO A 286 -2.58 0.34 -14.55
C PRO A 286 -3.81 0.84 -15.33
N ARG A 287 -5.01 0.41 -14.98
CA ARG A 287 -6.30 0.78 -15.58
C ARG A 287 -7.32 1.15 -14.51
N LEU A 288 -8.49 1.66 -14.92
CA LEU A 288 -9.57 1.95 -13.98
C LEU A 288 -10.02 0.65 -13.28
N LEU A 289 -9.95 0.65 -11.96
CA LEU A 289 -10.40 -0.43 -11.10
C LEU A 289 -11.65 0.01 -10.35
N ARG A 290 -12.78 -0.63 -10.63
CA ARG A 290 -14.06 -0.37 -9.96
C ARG A 290 -14.12 -1.16 -8.66
N MET A 291 -13.95 -0.47 -7.54
CA MET A 291 -13.98 -1.12 -6.22
C MET A 291 -15.40 -1.32 -5.70
N MET A 292 -15.64 -2.49 -5.09
CA MET A 292 -16.83 -2.71 -4.27
C MET A 292 -16.59 -2.12 -2.88
N VAL A 293 -17.41 -1.14 -2.48
CA VAL A 293 -17.19 -0.33 -1.26
C VAL A 293 -18.45 -0.29 -0.41
N TYR A 294 -18.28 -0.39 0.91
CA TYR A 294 -19.36 -0.24 1.88
C TYR A 294 -19.90 1.20 1.88
N GLY A 295 -21.15 1.37 1.44
CA GLY A 295 -21.79 2.67 1.20
C GLY A 295 -21.73 3.64 2.38
N PRO A 296 -22.00 3.21 3.63
CA PRO A 296 -21.91 4.07 4.81
C PRO A 296 -20.55 4.74 5.06
N ASN A 297 -19.47 4.21 4.47
CA ASN A 297 -18.14 4.83 4.53
C ASN A 297 -18.00 6.03 3.59
N ILE A 298 -18.88 6.15 2.58
CA ILE A 298 -18.87 7.24 1.60
C ILE A 298 -19.70 8.42 2.13
N ARG A 299 -19.13 9.15 3.11
CA ARG A 299 -19.76 10.30 3.74
C ARG A 299 -19.14 11.61 3.24
N GLY A 300 -20.00 12.64 3.08
CA GLY A 300 -19.57 13.97 2.65
C GLY A 300 -19.40 14.10 1.11
N LYS A 301 -19.39 15.36 0.65
CA LYS A 301 -19.36 15.70 -0.79
C LYS A 301 -18.08 15.18 -1.48
N PHE A 302 -16.95 15.27 -0.80
CA PHE A 302 -15.66 14.84 -1.32
C PHE A 302 -15.60 13.32 -1.57
N MET A 303 -16.03 12.51 -0.59
CA MET A 303 -16.05 11.05 -0.74
C MET A 303 -17.05 10.57 -1.80
N ARG A 304 -18.18 11.27 -1.96
CA ARG A 304 -19.13 10.99 -3.07
C ARG A 304 -18.51 11.29 -4.42
N MET A 305 -17.87 12.47 -4.56
CA MET A 305 -17.15 12.82 -5.79
C MET A 305 -16.07 11.77 -6.13
N LEU A 306 -15.30 11.30 -5.14
CA LEU A 306 -14.33 10.20 -5.29
C LEU A 306 -15.01 8.93 -5.83
N SER A 307 -16.08 8.52 -5.18
CA SER A 307 -16.85 7.33 -5.54
C SER A 307 -17.36 7.39 -6.99
N ASP A 308 -17.92 8.54 -7.40
CA ASP A 308 -18.45 8.76 -8.73
C ASP A 308 -17.33 8.76 -9.78
N GLN A 309 -16.21 9.44 -9.49
CA GLN A 309 -15.07 9.50 -10.41
C GLN A 309 -14.39 8.15 -10.63
N TRP A 310 -14.30 7.32 -9.60
CA TRP A 310 -13.73 5.97 -9.70
C TRP A 310 -14.77 4.88 -9.96
N ARG A 311 -16.05 5.27 -10.15
CA ARG A 311 -17.16 4.37 -10.48
C ARG A 311 -17.29 3.24 -9.46
N PHE A 312 -17.17 3.55 -8.15
CA PHE A 312 -17.28 2.57 -7.09
C PHE A 312 -18.66 1.91 -7.07
N ILE A 313 -18.68 0.63 -6.78
CA ILE A 313 -19.90 -0.15 -6.60
C ILE A 313 -20.27 -0.13 -5.12
N LEU A 314 -21.24 0.68 -4.75
CA LEU A 314 -21.64 0.85 -3.35
C LEU A 314 -22.62 -0.23 -2.92
N PHE A 315 -22.42 -0.76 -1.70
CA PHE A 315 -23.36 -1.69 -1.07
C PHE A 315 -23.60 -1.36 0.40
N GLU A 316 -24.73 -1.84 0.92
CA GLU A 316 -25.10 -1.82 2.33
C GLU A 316 -25.28 -3.25 2.84
N PRO A 317 -25.25 -3.53 4.15
CA PRO A 317 -25.36 -4.87 4.71
C PRO A 317 -26.82 -5.38 4.68
N SER A 318 -27.48 -5.29 3.51
CA SER A 318 -28.79 -5.85 3.27
C SER A 318 -28.76 -6.79 2.04
N PRO A 319 -29.48 -7.92 2.06
CA PRO A 319 -29.48 -8.86 0.95
C PRO A 319 -29.83 -8.20 -0.39
N LYS A 320 -30.79 -7.26 -0.38
CA LYS A 320 -31.23 -6.52 -1.56
C LYS A 320 -30.14 -5.59 -2.10
N SER A 321 -29.39 -4.91 -1.23
CA SER A 321 -28.31 -4.01 -1.63
C SER A 321 -27.10 -4.80 -2.15
N ILE A 322 -26.73 -5.87 -1.46
CA ILE A 322 -25.66 -6.78 -1.89
C ILE A 322 -26.00 -7.37 -3.26
N GLY A 323 -27.24 -7.85 -3.47
CA GLY A 323 -27.67 -8.39 -4.76
C GLY A 323 -27.59 -7.37 -5.90
N ARG A 324 -27.92 -6.09 -5.64
CA ARG A 324 -27.75 -5.01 -6.64
C ARG A 324 -26.28 -4.73 -6.95
N ALA A 325 -25.44 -4.69 -5.93
CA ALA A 325 -24.01 -4.47 -6.08
C ALA A 325 -23.35 -5.61 -6.89
N LEU A 326 -23.71 -6.86 -6.63
CA LEU A 326 -23.21 -8.02 -7.36
C LEU A 326 -23.66 -8.00 -8.84
N LYS A 327 -24.92 -7.60 -9.12
CA LYS A 327 -25.39 -7.41 -10.51
C LYS A 327 -24.62 -6.28 -11.21
N SER A 328 -24.36 -5.15 -10.54
CA SER A 328 -23.56 -4.04 -11.09
C SER A 328 -22.12 -4.47 -11.37
N LEU A 329 -21.56 -5.33 -10.54
CA LEU A 329 -20.24 -5.91 -10.72
C LEU A 329 -20.22 -6.83 -11.94
N GLN A 330 -21.21 -7.73 -12.08
CA GLN A 330 -21.34 -8.62 -13.22
C GLN A 330 -21.49 -7.84 -14.52
N GLN A 331 -22.33 -6.79 -14.53
CA GLN A 331 -22.45 -5.92 -15.69
C GLN A 331 -21.11 -5.24 -16.04
N GLY A 332 -20.38 -4.74 -15.04
CA GLY A 332 -19.04 -4.15 -15.28
C GLY A 332 -18.07 -5.14 -15.90
N LEU A 333 -18.08 -6.40 -15.46
CA LEU A 333 -17.26 -7.46 -16.08
C LEU A 333 -17.71 -7.74 -17.53
N ALA A 334 -19.01 -7.80 -17.78
CA ALA A 334 -19.52 -7.96 -19.14
C ALA A 334 -19.14 -6.80 -20.07
N ASP A 335 -19.04 -5.59 -19.53
CA ASP A 335 -18.56 -4.39 -20.23
C ASP A 335 -17.02 -4.36 -20.39
N GLY A 336 -16.30 -5.38 -19.89
CA GLY A 336 -14.83 -5.48 -19.97
C GLY A 336 -14.10 -4.67 -18.91
N ASP A 337 -14.76 -4.23 -17.83
CA ASP A 337 -14.13 -3.49 -16.74
C ASP A 337 -13.26 -4.41 -15.84
N ALA A 338 -12.27 -3.81 -15.16
CA ALA A 338 -11.60 -4.42 -14.03
C ALA A 338 -12.36 -4.10 -12.75
N VAL A 339 -12.66 -5.14 -11.96
CA VAL A 339 -13.42 -4.99 -10.71
C VAL A 339 -12.56 -5.46 -9.53
N GLY A 340 -12.46 -4.63 -8.48
CA GLY A 340 -11.72 -4.93 -7.27
C GLY A 340 -12.65 -5.26 -6.10
N ILE A 341 -12.32 -6.33 -5.40
CA ILE A 341 -13.10 -6.81 -4.25
C ILE A 341 -12.16 -7.12 -3.10
N PHE A 342 -12.59 -6.76 -1.88
CA PHE A 342 -12.07 -7.32 -0.64
C PHE A 342 -13.01 -8.44 -0.19
N PRO A 343 -12.72 -9.71 -0.52
CA PRO A 343 -13.68 -10.81 -0.33
C PRO A 343 -13.88 -11.17 1.14
N GLU A 344 -13.02 -10.69 2.01
CA GLU A 344 -13.11 -10.81 3.47
C GLU A 344 -14.35 -10.11 4.04
N GLY A 345 -14.85 -9.09 3.33
CA GLY A 345 -16.05 -8.34 3.72
C GLY A 345 -15.86 -7.39 4.90
N GLY A 346 -14.63 -7.16 5.33
CA GLY A 346 -14.26 -6.23 6.40
C GLY A 346 -12.75 -6.13 6.55
N ILE A 347 -12.30 -5.11 7.28
CA ILE A 347 -10.88 -4.92 7.59
C ILE A 347 -10.47 -5.94 8.65
N SER A 348 -9.41 -6.73 8.39
CA SER A 348 -8.85 -7.68 9.33
C SER A 348 -8.39 -6.96 10.61
N ARG A 349 -8.69 -7.56 11.75
CA ARG A 349 -8.30 -7.07 13.07
C ARG A 349 -7.09 -7.80 13.65
N THR A 350 -6.66 -8.86 12.98
CA THR A 350 -5.50 -9.69 13.34
C THR A 350 -4.36 -9.57 12.31
N GLY A 351 -4.59 -8.90 11.18
CA GLY A 351 -3.65 -8.86 10.07
C GLY A 351 -3.67 -10.11 9.19
N GLN A 352 -4.36 -11.17 9.61
CA GLN A 352 -4.53 -12.40 8.85
C GLN A 352 -5.55 -12.21 7.72
N ILE A 353 -5.44 -13.01 6.65
CA ILE A 353 -6.47 -13.09 5.60
C ILE A 353 -7.66 -13.87 6.15
N LEU A 354 -8.80 -13.21 6.22
CA LEU A 354 -10.03 -13.79 6.72
C LEU A 354 -10.66 -14.77 5.70
N GLY A 355 -11.64 -15.55 6.16
CA GLY A 355 -12.46 -16.37 5.28
C GLY A 355 -13.23 -15.51 4.26
N PHE A 356 -13.26 -15.94 3.01
CA PHE A 356 -13.96 -15.23 1.95
C PHE A 356 -15.48 -15.39 2.08
N LYS A 357 -16.21 -14.30 1.87
CA LYS A 357 -17.67 -14.29 1.95
C LYS A 357 -18.29 -14.94 0.70
N ARG A 358 -19.42 -15.63 0.86
CA ARG A 358 -20.17 -16.32 -0.23
C ARG A 358 -20.52 -15.44 -1.45
N GLY A 359 -20.47 -14.12 -1.30
CA GLY A 359 -20.67 -13.20 -2.43
C GLY A 359 -19.65 -13.38 -3.55
N LEU A 360 -18.44 -13.81 -3.24
CA LEU A 360 -17.43 -14.11 -4.25
C LEU A 360 -17.79 -15.36 -5.08
N ASP A 361 -18.32 -16.43 -4.45
CA ASP A 361 -18.80 -17.63 -5.15
C ASP A 361 -19.83 -17.25 -6.24
N TRP A 362 -20.74 -16.36 -5.89
CA TRP A 362 -21.78 -15.91 -6.80
C TRP A 362 -21.20 -15.14 -8.00
N VAL A 363 -20.18 -14.32 -7.78
CA VAL A 363 -19.49 -13.58 -8.84
C VAL A 363 -18.72 -14.53 -9.75
N LEU A 364 -17.90 -15.39 -9.17
CA LEU A 364 -17.00 -16.29 -9.91
C LEU A 364 -17.77 -17.35 -10.69
N GLY A 365 -18.88 -17.86 -10.15
CA GLY A 365 -19.72 -18.84 -10.83
C GLY A 365 -20.47 -18.30 -12.06
N ARG A 366 -20.43 -16.98 -12.30
CA ARG A 366 -21.16 -16.31 -13.40
C ARG A 366 -20.28 -15.42 -14.28
N ALA A 367 -19.07 -15.14 -13.86
CA ALA A 367 -18.14 -14.28 -14.58
C ALA A 367 -17.08 -15.14 -15.25
N GLU A 368 -17.05 -15.16 -16.57
CA GLU A 368 -15.93 -15.72 -17.35
C GLU A 368 -14.74 -14.74 -17.34
N ALA A 369 -14.21 -14.48 -16.18
CA ALA A 369 -13.12 -13.52 -15.99
C ALA A 369 -11.99 -14.14 -15.14
N PRO A 370 -10.72 -13.94 -15.49
CA PRO A 370 -9.60 -14.38 -14.67
C PRO A 370 -9.56 -13.61 -13.36
N ILE A 371 -9.04 -14.25 -12.31
CA ILE A 371 -8.82 -13.65 -11.01
C ILE A 371 -7.35 -13.25 -10.89
N VAL A 372 -7.08 -12.02 -10.48
CA VAL A 372 -5.73 -11.56 -10.14
C VAL A 372 -5.66 -11.33 -8.62
N PRO A 373 -4.98 -12.18 -7.86
CA PRO A 373 -4.76 -11.95 -6.45
C PRO A 373 -3.77 -10.79 -6.27
N VAL A 374 -4.03 -9.89 -5.31
CA VAL A 374 -3.15 -8.75 -5.02
C VAL A 374 -2.89 -8.65 -3.52
N HIS A 375 -1.63 -8.68 -3.14
CA HIS A 375 -1.21 -8.52 -1.76
C HIS A 375 -0.80 -7.08 -1.46
N ILE A 376 -1.39 -6.51 -0.41
CA ILE A 376 -1.07 -5.19 0.14
C ILE A 376 -0.21 -5.43 1.39
N ASP A 377 1.10 -5.23 1.27
CA ASP A 377 2.07 -5.40 2.34
C ASP A 377 2.51 -4.07 2.94
N GLY A 378 2.68 -4.01 4.26
CA GLY A 378 3.19 -2.85 4.99
C GLY A 378 2.13 -1.90 5.55
N MET A 379 0.83 -2.17 5.31
CA MET A 379 -0.26 -1.41 5.93
C MET A 379 -0.61 -1.90 7.34
N TRP A 380 -0.43 -3.19 7.64
CA TRP A 380 -0.57 -3.69 9.01
C TRP A 380 0.44 -3.03 9.95
N GLY A 381 0.02 -2.68 11.16
CA GLY A 381 0.84 -1.89 12.11
C GLY A 381 0.91 -0.39 11.80
N SER A 382 0.23 0.12 10.76
CA SER A 382 0.07 1.55 10.50
C SER A 382 -1.00 2.17 11.40
N VAL A 383 -1.04 3.52 11.46
CA VAL A 383 -2.09 4.29 12.16
C VAL A 383 -3.49 3.91 11.68
N LEU A 384 -3.61 3.51 10.42
CA LEU A 384 -4.87 3.20 9.74
C LEU A 384 -5.25 1.71 9.79
N SER A 385 -4.46 0.86 10.47
CA SER A 385 -4.76 -0.55 10.71
C SER A 385 -5.25 -0.79 12.14
N PHE A 386 -5.84 -1.95 12.41
CA PHE A 386 -6.33 -2.31 13.74
C PHE A 386 -5.26 -2.88 14.67
N SER A 387 -4.00 -2.94 14.24
CA SER A 387 -2.91 -3.38 15.12
C SER A 387 -2.92 -2.59 16.45
N GLU A 388 -2.57 -3.21 17.55
CA GLU A 388 -2.73 -2.65 18.92
C GLU A 388 -4.22 -2.46 19.35
N GLY A 389 -5.17 -3.12 18.68
CA GLY A 389 -6.58 -3.17 19.08
C GLY A 389 -7.41 -1.91 18.80
N ARG A 390 -6.91 -0.96 18.00
CA ARG A 390 -7.64 0.28 17.68
C ARG A 390 -7.20 0.91 16.37
N PHE A 391 -8.14 1.61 15.71
CA PHE A 391 -7.86 2.49 14.58
C PHE A 391 -7.55 3.91 15.07
N PHE A 392 -6.77 4.67 14.31
CA PHE A 392 -6.49 6.11 14.47
C PHE A 392 -5.91 6.55 15.83
N GLY A 393 -5.84 5.68 16.82
CA GLY A 393 -5.36 6.01 18.18
C GLY A 393 -3.86 5.89 18.41
N LYS A 394 -3.08 5.75 17.32
CA LYS A 394 -1.62 5.58 17.39
C LYS A 394 -0.93 6.83 16.91
N TRP A 395 0.15 7.26 17.58
CA TRP A 395 1.03 8.26 17.00
C TRP A 395 1.67 7.70 15.74
N PRO A 396 1.66 8.46 14.61
CA PRO A 396 2.44 8.05 13.45
C PRO A 396 3.89 7.89 13.88
N ARG A 397 4.49 6.74 13.65
CA ARG A 397 5.93 6.49 13.92
C ARG A 397 6.84 7.33 12.99
N LEU A 398 6.35 8.49 12.51
CA LEU A 398 7.11 9.51 11.79
C LEU A 398 8.18 10.17 12.67
N VAL A 399 8.02 10.10 14.00
CA VAL A 399 8.92 10.75 14.96
C VAL A 399 9.75 9.69 15.66
N GLY A 400 10.81 9.22 15.03
CA GLY A 400 11.71 8.28 15.71
C GLY A 400 12.67 7.50 14.82
N GLY A 401 13.04 8.03 13.64
CA GLY A 401 14.05 7.36 12.82
C GLY A 401 14.06 7.71 11.33
N GLY A 402 13.32 8.71 10.92
CA GLY A 402 13.53 9.38 9.62
C GLY A 402 13.26 8.55 8.36
N ARG A 403 12.69 7.35 8.43
CA ARG A 403 12.40 6.55 7.24
C ARG A 403 10.91 6.20 7.15
N ARG A 404 10.32 6.57 6.00
CA ARG A 404 8.94 6.20 5.64
C ARG A 404 8.80 4.68 5.65
N ARG A 405 7.67 4.18 6.17
CA ARG A 405 7.36 2.74 6.21
C ARG A 405 7.26 2.16 4.78
N PRO A 406 7.81 0.98 4.49
CA PRO A 406 7.64 0.33 3.20
C PRO A 406 6.16 -0.05 3.01
N LEU A 407 5.64 0.21 1.81
CA LEU A 407 4.31 -0.19 1.35
C LEU A 407 4.48 -0.79 -0.03
N THR A 408 4.24 -2.07 -0.16
CA THR A 408 4.39 -2.79 -1.42
C THR A 408 3.06 -3.38 -1.85
N ILE A 409 2.65 -3.10 -3.07
CA ILE A 409 1.50 -3.71 -3.72
C ILE A 409 2.02 -4.72 -4.73
N ARG A 410 1.67 -5.98 -4.54
CA ARG A 410 2.15 -7.09 -5.35
C ARG A 410 1.01 -7.74 -6.10
N PHE A 411 1.07 -7.74 -7.44
CA PHE A 411 0.13 -8.44 -8.30
C PHE A 411 0.59 -9.88 -8.50
N GLY A 412 -0.27 -10.84 -8.18
CA GLY A 412 -0.04 -12.27 -8.42
C GLY A 412 -0.28 -12.65 -9.88
N ARG A 413 0.06 -13.88 -10.23
CA ARG A 413 -0.27 -14.44 -11.56
C ARG A 413 -1.79 -14.53 -11.70
N PRO A 414 -2.35 -14.25 -12.90
CA PRO A 414 -3.76 -14.49 -13.15
C PRO A 414 -4.11 -15.96 -12.95
N LEU A 415 -5.13 -16.22 -12.14
CA LEU A 415 -5.66 -17.55 -11.92
C LEU A 415 -6.63 -17.93 -13.05
N PRO A 416 -6.77 -19.23 -13.38
CA PRO A 416 -7.65 -19.67 -14.43
C PRO A 416 -9.11 -19.32 -14.15
N VAL A 417 -9.90 -19.15 -15.23
CA VAL A 417 -11.34 -18.98 -15.14
C VAL A 417 -11.97 -20.24 -14.51
N GLY A 418 -12.92 -20.04 -13.61
CA GLY A 418 -13.51 -21.14 -12.82
C GLY A 418 -12.76 -21.51 -11.55
N CYS A 419 -11.71 -20.77 -11.21
CA CYS A 419 -11.03 -20.88 -9.91
C CYS A 419 -12.02 -20.61 -8.76
N SER A 420 -12.02 -21.50 -7.77
CA SER A 420 -12.87 -21.35 -6.58
C SER A 420 -12.39 -20.25 -5.65
N PRO A 421 -13.26 -19.67 -4.80
CA PRO A 421 -12.85 -18.70 -3.79
C PRO A 421 -11.77 -19.24 -2.82
N ARG A 422 -11.80 -20.53 -2.53
CA ARG A 422 -10.81 -21.19 -1.68
C ARG A 422 -9.44 -21.18 -2.36
N GLU A 423 -9.37 -21.55 -3.65
CA GLU A 423 -8.14 -21.51 -4.44
C GLU A 423 -7.61 -20.08 -4.57
N ALA A 424 -8.47 -19.10 -4.82
CA ALA A 424 -8.11 -17.69 -4.87
C ALA A 424 -7.54 -17.18 -3.53
N ARG A 425 -8.11 -17.64 -2.40
CA ARG A 425 -7.60 -17.32 -1.07
C ARG A 425 -6.23 -17.92 -0.81
N LEU A 426 -6.02 -19.20 -1.16
CA LEU A 426 -4.72 -19.86 -1.01
C LEU A 426 -3.65 -19.16 -1.86
N ALA A 427 -3.95 -18.81 -3.11
CA ALA A 427 -3.06 -18.06 -3.98
C ALA A 427 -2.71 -16.67 -3.39
N LEU A 428 -3.68 -15.98 -2.78
CA LEU A 428 -3.44 -14.72 -2.11
C LEU A 428 -2.56 -14.90 -0.86
N GLN A 429 -2.75 -15.96 -0.09
CA GLN A 429 -1.91 -16.28 1.07
C GLN A 429 -0.46 -16.57 0.64
N GLU A 430 -0.25 -17.32 -0.42
CA GLU A 430 1.10 -17.59 -0.94
C GLU A 430 1.80 -16.31 -1.40
N LEU A 431 1.05 -15.41 -2.06
CA LEU A 431 1.57 -14.10 -2.43
C LEU A 431 1.95 -13.24 -1.20
N THR A 432 1.26 -13.44 -0.07
CA THR A 432 1.60 -12.83 1.22
C THR A 432 2.94 -13.35 1.75
N VAL A 433 3.17 -14.66 1.66
CA VAL A 433 4.44 -15.30 2.09
C VAL A 433 5.63 -14.65 1.39
N SER A 434 5.61 -14.61 0.06
CA SER A 434 6.70 -14.01 -0.73
C SER A 434 6.85 -12.50 -0.45
N GLY A 435 5.76 -11.78 -0.24
CA GLY A 435 5.77 -10.35 0.09
C GLY A 435 6.43 -10.06 1.43
N ILE A 436 6.06 -10.80 2.47
CA ILE A 436 6.63 -10.64 3.81
C ILE A 436 8.11 -10.99 3.79
N ARG A 437 8.49 -12.10 3.14
CA ARG A 437 9.89 -12.52 3.02
C ARG A 437 10.74 -11.45 2.32
N GLU A 438 10.30 -10.92 1.18
CA GLU A 438 11.02 -9.83 0.48
C GLU A 438 11.18 -8.59 1.38
N ARG A 439 10.12 -8.23 2.11
CA ARG A 439 10.16 -7.09 3.03
C ARG A 439 11.16 -7.30 4.16
N MET A 440 11.20 -8.50 4.75
CA MET A 440 12.12 -8.84 5.83
C MET A 440 13.58 -8.84 5.34
N MET A 441 13.84 -9.38 4.15
CA MET A 441 15.19 -9.34 3.54
C MET A 441 15.64 -7.91 3.20
N ALA A 442 14.72 -7.03 2.79
CA ALA A 442 15.04 -5.64 2.44
C ALA A 442 15.24 -4.73 3.66
N THR A 443 14.81 -5.15 4.83
CA THR A 443 14.92 -4.36 6.05
C THR A 443 16.23 -4.64 6.80
N ARG A 444 17.34 -4.05 6.34
CA ARG A 444 18.55 -3.81 7.16
C ARG A 444 18.26 -2.99 8.44
N HIS A 445 17.00 -2.73 8.74
CA HIS A 445 16.55 -2.00 9.92
C HIS A 445 16.48 -2.85 11.18
N ALA A 446 16.24 -4.14 11.02
CA ALA A 446 16.26 -5.05 12.13
C ALA A 446 17.59 -4.99 12.86
N ASP A 447 18.70 -4.96 12.10
CA ASP A 447 20.06 -4.84 12.67
C ASP A 447 20.24 -3.59 13.54
N ARG A 448 19.63 -2.47 13.16
CA ARG A 448 19.71 -1.21 13.92
C ARG A 448 18.74 -1.17 15.11
N GLU A 449 17.55 -1.74 15.00
CA GLU A 449 16.58 -1.83 16.10
C GLU A 449 17.07 -2.82 17.15
N ILE A 450 17.61 -3.95 16.74
CA ILE A 450 18.26 -4.91 17.62
C ILE A 450 19.49 -4.29 18.28
N ALA A 451 20.36 -3.66 17.51
CA ALA A 451 21.52 -2.98 18.08
C ALA A 451 21.14 -1.82 19.05
N ALA A 452 20.03 -1.14 18.80
CA ALA A 452 19.50 -0.12 19.70
C ALA A 452 18.88 -0.73 20.97
N TRP A 453 18.18 -1.87 20.82
CA TRP A 453 17.65 -2.62 21.95
C TRP A 453 18.78 -3.20 22.81
N LEU A 454 19.77 -3.84 22.20
CA LEU A 454 20.97 -4.35 22.87
C LEU A 454 21.72 -3.26 23.64
N ARG A 455 21.85 -2.05 23.07
CA ARG A 455 22.45 -0.90 23.76
C ARG A 455 21.64 -0.42 24.97
N ARG A 456 20.30 -0.53 24.93
CA ARG A 456 19.44 -0.09 26.04
C ARG A 456 19.36 -1.09 27.20
N HIS A 457 19.45 -2.39 26.90
CA HIS A 457 19.18 -3.46 27.87
C HIS A 457 20.41 -4.23 28.34
N GLY A 458 21.61 -3.82 27.95
CA GLY A 458 22.90 -4.08 28.60
C GLY A 458 23.39 -5.50 28.64
N SER A 459 23.65 -6.28 29.48
CA SER A 459 24.65 -7.31 29.70
C SER A 459 24.38 -8.74 29.22
N GLN A 460 23.16 -9.12 28.86
CA GLN A 460 22.91 -10.40 28.16
C GLN A 460 23.22 -10.32 26.65
N ALA A 461 23.56 -9.14 26.20
CA ALA A 461 23.85 -8.77 24.82
C ALA A 461 25.17 -9.35 24.27
N GLY A 462 26.08 -9.81 25.10
CA GLY A 462 27.40 -10.25 24.63
C GLY A 462 27.35 -11.49 23.74
N ALA A 463 26.53 -12.48 24.07
CA ALA A 463 26.40 -13.70 23.30
C ALA A 463 25.58 -13.49 21.99
N ILE A 464 24.53 -12.66 22.08
CA ILE A 464 23.73 -12.28 20.91
C ILE A 464 24.52 -11.35 19.99
N ARG A 465 25.36 -10.45 20.55
CA ARG A 465 26.23 -9.56 19.79
C ARG A 465 27.30 -10.33 19.01
N ALA A 466 27.91 -11.36 19.62
CA ALA A 466 28.86 -12.22 18.93
C ALA A 466 28.21 -12.96 17.75
N GLY A 467 26.95 -13.37 17.90
CA GLY A 467 26.16 -13.96 16.80
C GLY A 467 25.81 -12.93 15.69
N LEU A 468 25.48 -11.68 16.07
CA LEU A 468 25.13 -10.62 15.14
C LEU A 468 26.36 -10.04 14.40
N ASP A 469 27.51 -9.92 15.05
CA ASP A 469 28.78 -9.48 14.43
C ASP A 469 29.27 -10.54 13.40
N ALA A 470 28.94 -11.81 13.60
CA ALA A 470 29.19 -12.89 12.62
C ALA A 470 28.29 -12.78 11.36
N ILE A 471 27.14 -12.12 11.45
CA ILE A 471 26.19 -11.88 10.35
C ILE A 471 26.67 -10.74 9.44
N ASP A 472 27.37 -9.74 9.98
CA ASP A 472 27.81 -8.54 9.22
C ASP A 472 28.92 -8.83 8.20
N GLY A 473 29.56 -10.00 8.27
CA GLY A 473 30.70 -10.36 7.43
C GLY A 473 30.42 -11.27 6.22
N LYS A 474 29.31 -12.03 6.21
CA LYS A 474 28.99 -12.99 5.14
C LYS A 474 27.48 -13.20 5.00
N GLY A 475 26.79 -12.37 4.26
CA GLY A 475 25.50 -12.73 3.66
C GLY A 475 24.51 -13.55 4.51
N GLY A 476 24.20 -13.14 5.72
CA GLY A 476 22.86 -13.28 6.30
C GLY A 476 22.37 -14.64 6.81
N ALA A 477 23.16 -15.67 6.99
CA ALA A 477 22.72 -16.88 7.67
C ALA A 477 23.19 -16.86 9.13
N ILE A 478 22.24 -16.87 10.07
CA ILE A 478 22.55 -17.24 11.45
C ILE A 478 22.60 -18.76 11.43
N ASP A 479 23.81 -19.33 11.47
CA ASP A 479 24.00 -20.76 11.69
C ASP A 479 23.65 -21.12 13.15
N ILE A 480 22.38 -21.01 13.49
CA ILE A 480 21.85 -21.67 14.66
C ILE A 480 21.43 -23.06 14.15
N ALA A 481 22.30 -24.02 14.33
CA ALA A 481 21.96 -25.38 14.02
C ALA A 481 20.80 -25.83 14.91
N ASP A 482 19.63 -26.00 14.31
CA ASP A 482 18.59 -26.88 14.82
C ASP A 482 19.23 -28.27 15.05
N PRO A 483 18.79 -29.07 16.03
CA PRO A 483 19.21 -30.47 16.16
C PRO A 483 19.20 -31.25 14.85
N ASP A 484 18.37 -30.84 13.89
CA ASP A 484 18.28 -31.41 12.53
C ASP A 484 19.25 -30.76 11.52
N GLY A 485 20.16 -29.89 11.95
CA GLY A 485 21.20 -29.27 11.11
C GLY A 485 20.69 -28.17 10.17
N ARG A 486 19.50 -27.61 10.42
CA ARG A 486 18.92 -26.54 9.61
C ARG A 486 19.41 -25.17 10.05
N THR A 487 19.66 -24.29 9.10
CA THR A 487 20.01 -22.88 9.36
C THR A 487 18.77 -22.01 9.37
N LEU A 488 18.57 -21.26 10.46
CA LEU A 488 17.51 -20.25 10.55
C LEU A 488 18.00 -18.93 9.97
N ASP A 489 17.24 -18.39 9.03
CA ASP A 489 17.53 -17.07 8.48
C ASP A 489 16.76 -15.96 9.24
N TRP A 490 17.29 -14.73 9.17
CA TRP A 490 16.69 -13.56 9.79
C TRP A 490 15.24 -13.29 9.32
N PRO A 491 14.90 -13.40 8.02
CA PRO A 491 13.52 -13.28 7.55
C PRO A 491 12.56 -14.24 8.24
N ALA A 492 12.97 -15.47 8.51
CA ALA A 492 12.16 -16.47 9.20
C ALA A 492 11.82 -16.05 10.63
N LEU A 493 12.82 -15.61 11.39
CA LEU A 493 12.65 -15.13 12.75
C LEU A 493 11.71 -13.92 12.81
N ALA A 494 11.94 -12.93 11.93
CA ALA A 494 11.13 -11.72 11.87
C ALA A 494 9.69 -11.99 11.43
N ALA A 495 9.48 -12.89 10.47
CA ALA A 495 8.14 -13.28 10.02
C ALA A 495 7.35 -14.03 11.10
N THR A 496 7.99 -14.92 11.87
CA THR A 496 7.37 -15.60 13.00
C THR A 496 6.95 -14.61 14.08
N ALA A 497 7.80 -13.64 14.41
CA ALA A 497 7.47 -12.61 15.39
C ALA A 497 6.30 -11.72 14.93
N GLU A 498 6.25 -11.33 13.65
CA GLU A 498 5.14 -10.56 13.10
C GLU A 498 3.84 -11.36 13.05
N ALA A 499 3.91 -12.64 12.70
CA ALA A 499 2.77 -13.55 12.71
C ALA A 499 2.21 -13.72 14.14
N PHE A 500 3.08 -13.83 15.11
CA PHE A 500 2.72 -13.93 16.52
C PHE A 500 2.08 -12.63 17.04
N ASP A 501 2.68 -11.47 16.73
CA ASP A 501 2.10 -10.16 17.08
C ASP A 501 0.69 -10.00 16.53
N GLY A 502 0.48 -10.30 15.24
CA GLY A 502 -0.84 -10.25 14.61
C GLY A 502 -1.84 -11.19 15.26
N SER A 503 -1.42 -12.41 15.63
CA SER A 503 -2.30 -13.43 16.20
C SER A 503 -2.62 -13.21 17.68
N CYS A 504 -1.70 -12.63 18.47
CA CYS A 504 -1.84 -12.43 19.91
C CYS A 504 -2.07 -10.97 20.32
N LEU A 505 -2.01 -10.02 19.41
CA LEU A 505 -2.09 -8.57 19.69
C LEU A 505 -1.12 -8.15 20.80
N ILE A 506 0.17 -8.35 20.56
CA ILE A 506 1.24 -8.03 21.51
C ILE A 506 1.27 -6.50 21.78
N ARG A 507 1.37 -6.12 23.04
CA ARG A 507 1.43 -4.73 23.50
C ARG A 507 2.86 -4.35 23.82
N ARG A 508 3.17 -3.07 23.76
CA ARG A 508 4.52 -2.55 24.03
C ARG A 508 5.01 -2.75 25.48
N ASP A 509 4.07 -2.86 26.40
CA ASP A 509 4.32 -3.11 27.83
C ASP A 509 4.32 -4.59 28.17
N ASP A 510 4.05 -5.47 27.19
CA ASP A 510 4.11 -6.91 27.39
C ASP A 510 5.53 -7.36 27.76
N ARG A 511 5.57 -8.39 28.58
CA ARG A 511 6.79 -9.07 29.04
C ARG A 511 6.63 -10.55 28.77
N MET A 512 7.39 -11.05 27.81
CA MET A 512 7.33 -12.44 27.38
C MET A 512 8.31 -13.31 28.17
N VAL A 513 7.85 -14.39 28.72
CA VAL A 513 8.68 -15.39 29.42
C VAL A 513 8.49 -16.74 28.73
N SER A 514 9.58 -17.42 28.43
CA SER A 514 9.56 -18.75 27.85
C SER A 514 10.14 -19.77 28.83
N SER A 515 9.38 -20.83 29.10
CA SER A 515 9.83 -22.04 29.82
C SER A 515 9.91 -23.27 28.91
N LEU A 516 9.98 -23.05 27.60
CA LEU A 516 10.16 -24.10 26.60
C LEU A 516 11.59 -24.64 26.63
N ALA A 517 11.78 -25.86 26.15
CA ALA A 517 13.12 -26.44 26.03
C ALA A 517 13.95 -25.69 24.99
N PRO A 518 15.30 -25.62 25.14
CA PRO A 518 16.18 -24.95 24.18
C PRO A 518 16.07 -25.45 22.75
N GLY A 519 15.68 -26.72 22.54
CA GLY A 519 15.46 -27.30 21.21
C GLY A 519 14.08 -27.06 20.61
N ASP A 520 13.23 -26.30 21.28
CA ASP A 520 11.92 -25.92 20.74
C ASP A 520 12.06 -24.73 19.78
N PRO A 521 11.58 -24.81 18.54
CA PRO A 521 11.69 -23.71 17.58
C PRO A 521 11.07 -22.41 18.10
N LEU A 522 9.92 -22.45 18.78
CA LEU A 522 9.30 -21.26 19.33
C LEU A 522 10.08 -20.66 20.51
N HIS A 523 10.85 -21.46 21.26
CA HIS A 523 11.76 -20.94 22.28
C HIS A 523 12.79 -20.01 21.66
N LEU A 524 13.40 -20.43 20.55
CA LEU A 524 14.38 -19.63 19.84
C LEU A 524 13.74 -18.41 19.19
N HIS A 525 12.67 -18.62 18.41
CA HIS A 525 12.03 -17.55 17.64
C HIS A 525 11.42 -16.45 18.51
N LEU A 526 10.69 -16.85 19.55
CA LEU A 526 9.94 -15.93 20.41
C LEU A 526 10.58 -15.73 21.77
N GLY A 527 10.99 -16.83 22.44
CA GLY A 527 11.55 -16.78 23.78
C GLY A 527 12.88 -16.04 23.85
N ILE A 528 13.75 -16.18 22.85
CA ILE A 528 15.07 -15.52 22.78
C ILE A 528 15.02 -14.31 21.85
N CYS A 529 14.62 -14.49 20.60
CA CYS A 529 14.67 -13.43 19.58
C CYS A 529 13.44 -12.52 19.59
N GLY A 530 12.31 -12.96 20.16
CA GLY A 530 11.05 -12.23 20.13
C GLY A 530 11.08 -10.88 20.84
N GLY A 531 11.81 -10.74 21.95
CA GLY A 531 11.93 -9.47 22.65
C GLY A 531 12.42 -8.34 21.74
N PRO A 532 13.62 -8.46 21.12
CA PRO A 532 14.16 -7.48 20.19
C PRO A 532 13.26 -7.24 18.98
N LEU A 533 12.68 -8.31 18.42
CA LEU A 533 11.85 -8.27 17.21
C LEU A 533 10.51 -7.57 17.43
N LEU A 534 9.88 -7.84 18.57
CA LEU A 534 8.59 -7.26 18.96
C LEU A 534 8.73 -5.92 19.69
N GLY A 535 9.96 -5.58 20.13
CA GLY A 535 10.23 -4.37 20.92
C GLY A 535 9.70 -4.45 22.35
N ILE A 536 9.64 -5.67 22.93
CA ILE A 536 9.17 -5.95 24.28
C ILE A 536 10.30 -6.59 25.12
N ALA A 537 10.10 -6.67 26.44
CA ALA A 537 11.01 -7.43 27.30
C ALA A 537 10.77 -8.93 27.12
N ALA A 538 11.82 -9.73 26.98
CA ALA A 538 11.74 -11.18 26.94
C ALA A 538 12.76 -11.82 27.91
N ALA A 539 12.40 -12.97 28.49
CA ALA A 539 13.25 -13.76 29.35
C ALA A 539 13.01 -15.25 29.13
N ALA A 540 14.05 -16.05 29.29
CA ALA A 540 13.95 -17.50 29.33
C ALA A 540 14.13 -17.96 30.80
N ILE A 541 13.36 -18.94 31.21
CA ILE A 541 13.47 -19.61 32.50
C ILE A 541 13.67 -21.13 32.29
N ASP A 542 14.25 -21.79 33.26
CA ASP A 542 14.51 -23.21 33.16
C ASP A 542 13.18 -24.01 33.02
N ALA A 543 13.10 -24.84 32.00
CA ALA A 543 11.96 -25.70 31.70
C ALA A 543 11.70 -26.77 32.78
N GLY A 544 12.69 -27.13 33.60
CA GLY A 544 12.62 -28.11 34.64
C GLY A 544 12.27 -27.57 36.04
N LEU A 545 11.93 -26.28 36.16
CA LEU A 545 11.54 -25.70 37.44
C LEU A 545 10.29 -26.39 38.06
N PRO A 546 10.25 -26.65 39.35
CA PRO A 546 9.04 -27.07 40.04
C PRO A 546 7.92 -26.04 39.88
N PRO A 547 6.62 -26.46 39.83
CA PRO A 547 5.52 -25.57 39.53
C PRO A 547 5.44 -24.31 40.42
N MET A 548 5.68 -24.45 41.74
CA MET A 548 5.72 -23.30 42.67
C MET A 548 6.86 -22.30 42.34
N SER A 549 8.04 -22.85 42.04
CA SER A 549 9.20 -22.01 41.67
C SER A 549 8.98 -21.32 40.31
N MET A 550 8.37 -22.01 39.39
CA MET A 550 8.00 -21.45 38.07
C MET A 550 6.98 -20.31 38.20
N ALA A 551 5.93 -20.51 39.03
CA ALA A 551 4.98 -19.44 39.32
C ALA A 551 5.64 -18.21 39.97
N ALA A 552 6.54 -18.44 40.94
CA ALA A 552 7.30 -17.36 41.59
C ALA A 552 8.22 -16.59 40.60
N GLU A 553 8.84 -17.28 39.63
CA GLU A 553 9.66 -16.65 38.60
C GLU A 553 8.83 -15.83 37.61
N LEU A 554 7.65 -16.34 37.21
CA LEU A 554 6.71 -15.60 36.34
C LEU A 554 6.26 -14.31 37.06
N GLU A 555 5.93 -14.37 38.34
CA GLU A 555 5.57 -13.18 39.13
C GLU A 555 6.75 -12.23 39.31
N ARG A 556 7.95 -12.69 39.62
CA ARG A 556 9.18 -11.90 39.77
C ARG A 556 9.51 -11.13 38.47
N LEU A 557 9.34 -11.78 37.32
CA LEU A 557 9.58 -11.21 36.01
C LEU A 557 8.41 -10.34 35.53
N ARG A 558 7.28 -10.37 36.25
CA ARG A 558 6.03 -9.70 35.86
C ARG A 558 5.61 -10.12 34.44
N ALA A 559 5.63 -11.41 34.17
CA ALA A 559 5.28 -11.97 32.88
C ALA A 559 3.85 -11.58 32.51
N THR A 560 3.63 -11.09 31.30
CA THR A 560 2.28 -10.87 30.72
C THR A 560 1.98 -11.87 29.63
N VAL A 561 3.03 -12.44 29.00
CA VAL A 561 2.94 -13.50 27.99
C VAL A 561 3.86 -14.64 28.42
N TRP A 562 3.33 -15.86 28.48
CA TRP A 562 4.09 -17.05 28.87
C TRP A 562 4.01 -18.12 27.77
N LEU A 563 5.16 -18.54 27.26
CA LEU A 563 5.32 -19.67 26.35
C LEU A 563 5.63 -20.90 27.19
N ALA A 564 4.72 -21.88 27.22
CA ALA A 564 4.79 -23.02 28.13
C ALA A 564 4.29 -24.32 27.52
N ARG A 565 4.81 -25.44 27.97
CA ARG A 565 4.27 -26.78 27.62
C ARG A 565 2.94 -27.05 28.33
N ALA A 566 2.15 -27.96 27.77
CA ALA A 566 0.87 -28.36 28.31
C ALA A 566 0.97 -28.89 29.78
N ASP A 567 1.99 -29.71 30.07
CA ASP A 567 2.24 -30.24 31.41
C ASP A 567 2.54 -29.15 32.46
N GLN A 568 3.31 -28.12 32.08
CA GLN A 568 3.62 -26.99 32.95
C GLN A 568 2.36 -26.15 33.25
N VAL A 569 1.55 -25.89 32.21
CA VAL A 569 0.28 -25.16 32.35
C VAL A 569 -0.69 -25.91 33.26
N ALA A 570 -0.85 -27.23 33.07
CA ALA A 570 -1.67 -28.07 33.90
C ALA A 570 -1.18 -28.12 35.37
N ALA A 571 0.14 -28.20 35.56
CA ALA A 571 0.75 -28.22 36.89
C ALA A 571 0.52 -26.93 37.68
N ILE A 572 0.64 -25.74 37.01
CA ILE A 572 0.34 -24.45 37.66
C ILE A 572 -1.17 -24.28 37.88
N ALA A 573 -2.03 -24.80 36.99
CA ALA A 573 -3.49 -24.81 37.22
C ALA A 573 -3.88 -25.54 38.49
N ALA A 574 -3.20 -26.65 38.81
CA ALA A 574 -3.45 -27.48 39.97
C ALA A 574 -2.94 -26.88 41.30
N LEU A 575 -2.15 -25.83 41.31
CA LEU A 575 -1.64 -25.20 42.54
C LEU A 575 -2.77 -24.53 43.34
N PRO A 576 -2.84 -24.71 44.66
CA PRO A 576 -3.90 -24.12 45.49
C PRO A 576 -3.85 -22.59 45.55
N SER A 577 -2.67 -21.99 45.46
CA SER A 577 -2.49 -20.54 45.48
C SER A 577 -1.18 -20.15 44.76
N PRO A 578 -1.16 -19.96 43.45
CA PRO A 578 0.07 -19.71 42.68
C PRO A 578 0.60 -18.26 42.72
N GLY A 579 0.02 -17.39 43.56
CA GLY A 579 0.31 -15.95 43.52
C GLY A 579 -0.68 -15.13 42.65
N THR A 580 -0.59 -13.82 42.70
CA THR A 580 -1.51 -12.90 41.98
C THR A 580 -1.01 -12.45 40.65
N GLY A 581 0.23 -12.80 40.28
CA GLY A 581 0.94 -12.25 39.09
C GLY A 581 1.04 -13.21 37.91
N LEU A 582 -0.03 -13.98 37.61
CA LEU A 582 -0.03 -14.85 36.43
C LEU A 582 -0.16 -14.07 35.11
N PRO A 583 0.47 -14.56 34.03
CA PRO A 583 0.40 -13.93 32.72
C PRO A 583 -1.01 -13.85 32.15
N ASP A 584 -1.33 -12.75 31.46
CA ASP A 584 -2.62 -12.53 30.76
C ASP A 584 -2.76 -13.39 29.50
N ALA A 585 -1.65 -13.79 28.90
CA ALA A 585 -1.61 -14.65 27.72
C ALA A 585 -0.67 -15.83 27.97
N ILE A 586 -1.16 -17.03 27.73
CA ILE A 586 -0.40 -18.27 27.83
C ILE A 586 -0.46 -18.96 26.48
N VAL A 587 0.69 -19.33 25.91
CA VAL A 587 0.78 -20.00 24.61
C VAL A 587 1.35 -21.39 24.81
N ILE A 588 0.59 -22.40 24.39
CA ILE A 588 0.97 -23.80 24.44
C ILE A 588 1.32 -24.25 23.02
N PRO A 589 2.61 -24.35 22.66
CA PRO A 589 2.99 -24.90 21.38
C PRO A 589 2.79 -26.41 21.34
N ILE A 590 2.37 -26.92 20.19
CA ILE A 590 2.30 -28.34 19.87
C ILE A 590 3.10 -28.59 18.59
N ASP A 591 3.87 -29.66 18.60
CA ASP A 591 4.68 -30.13 17.45
C ASP A 591 3.90 -31.16 16.62
N ASP A 592 3.27 -32.10 17.30
CA ASP A 592 2.45 -33.13 16.70
C ASP A 592 0.94 -32.86 16.91
N PRO A 593 0.10 -33.03 15.89
CA PRO A 593 -1.35 -32.97 16.05
C PRO A 593 -1.92 -33.88 17.13
N ALA A 594 -1.26 -35.01 17.44
CA ALA A 594 -1.66 -35.92 18.52
C ALA A 594 -1.64 -35.25 19.89
N ASP A 595 -0.79 -34.24 20.09
CA ASP A 595 -0.67 -33.51 21.37
C ASP A 595 -1.81 -32.48 21.57
N LEU A 596 -2.63 -32.24 20.55
CA LEU A 596 -3.75 -31.28 20.62
C LEU A 596 -4.71 -31.59 21.76
N GLY A 597 -5.00 -32.85 21.98
CA GLY A 597 -5.88 -33.31 23.07
C GLY A 597 -5.35 -33.00 24.47
N GLU A 598 -4.05 -33.11 24.67
CA GLU A 598 -3.38 -32.78 25.93
C GLU A 598 -3.33 -31.28 26.15
N ALA A 599 -2.90 -30.52 25.11
CA ALA A 599 -2.84 -29.06 25.18
C ALA A 599 -4.20 -28.44 25.49
N ARG A 600 -5.28 -28.99 24.95
CA ARG A 600 -6.66 -28.52 25.21
C ARG A 600 -7.10 -28.82 26.65
N ARG A 601 -6.86 -30.04 27.15
CA ARG A 601 -7.17 -30.34 28.53
C ARG A 601 -6.44 -29.45 29.53
N ALA A 602 -5.16 -29.15 29.27
CA ALA A 602 -4.37 -28.20 30.06
C ALA A 602 -4.96 -26.78 29.97
N ALA A 603 -5.35 -26.31 28.78
CA ALA A 603 -5.97 -25.02 28.58
C ALA A 603 -7.33 -24.89 29.31
N GLU A 604 -8.19 -25.91 29.22
CA GLU A 604 -9.49 -25.96 29.91
C GLU A 604 -9.32 -25.98 31.43
N ALA A 605 -8.39 -26.78 31.95
CA ALA A 605 -8.07 -26.83 33.37
C ALA A 605 -7.57 -25.46 33.87
N PHE A 606 -6.71 -24.82 33.14
CA PHE A 606 -6.20 -23.49 33.49
C PHE A 606 -7.30 -22.42 33.45
N LYS A 607 -8.15 -22.44 32.43
CA LYS A 607 -9.32 -21.55 32.31
C LYS A 607 -10.28 -21.74 33.50
N ALA A 608 -10.59 -23.00 33.84
CA ALA A 608 -11.46 -23.31 34.96
C ALA A 608 -10.88 -22.86 36.33
N ALA A 609 -9.56 -23.00 36.50
CA ALA A 609 -8.90 -22.68 37.76
C ALA A 609 -8.57 -21.17 37.90
N ARG A 610 -8.33 -20.45 36.79
CA ARG A 610 -7.74 -19.10 36.81
C ARG A 610 -8.51 -18.07 35.99
N GLY A 611 -9.49 -18.46 35.20
CA GLY A 611 -10.27 -17.56 34.34
C GLY A 611 -9.52 -17.08 33.09
N ILE A 612 -8.28 -17.53 32.87
CA ILE A 612 -7.45 -17.19 31.72
C ILE A 612 -7.47 -18.36 30.75
N GLU A 613 -7.82 -18.09 29.48
CA GLU A 613 -7.88 -19.09 28.43
C GLU A 613 -6.56 -19.12 27.64
N PRO A 614 -5.75 -20.20 27.78
CA PRO A 614 -4.52 -20.34 26.99
C PRO A 614 -4.76 -20.48 25.51
N VAL A 615 -3.77 -20.05 24.73
CA VAL A 615 -3.71 -20.15 23.27
C VAL A 615 -2.98 -21.44 22.89
N VAL A 616 -3.58 -22.28 22.06
CA VAL A 616 -2.87 -23.43 21.48
C VAL A 616 -2.27 -22.99 20.14
N ALA A 617 -0.98 -23.28 19.94
CA ALA A 617 -0.21 -22.89 18.76
C ALA A 617 0.41 -24.12 18.09
N PHE A 618 0.13 -24.33 16.81
CA PHE A 618 0.74 -25.40 16.04
C PHE A 618 2.05 -24.89 15.41
N ALA A 619 3.14 -25.46 15.87
CA ALA A 619 4.50 -25.08 15.49
C ALA A 619 5.38 -26.32 15.26
N PRO A 620 5.12 -27.08 14.18
CA PRO A 620 5.82 -28.34 13.95
C PRO A 620 7.31 -28.08 13.67
N ARG A 621 8.17 -28.89 14.30
CA ARG A 621 9.65 -28.85 14.09
C ARG A 621 10.02 -29.00 12.63
N ALA A 622 9.27 -29.82 11.90
CA ALA A 622 9.48 -30.01 10.46
C ALA A 622 9.40 -28.70 9.66
N VAL A 623 8.60 -27.74 10.09
CA VAL A 623 8.48 -26.41 9.46
C VAL A 623 9.43 -25.39 10.10
N GLY A 624 9.85 -25.63 11.34
CA GLY A 624 10.77 -24.75 12.06
C GLY A 624 10.15 -23.44 12.57
N GLY A 625 8.83 -23.31 12.54
CA GLY A 625 8.16 -22.08 12.97
C GLY A 625 6.65 -22.22 13.21
N LEU A 626 6.01 -21.10 13.47
CA LEU A 626 4.57 -21.02 13.78
C LEU A 626 3.73 -21.18 12.50
N VAL A 627 2.82 -22.17 12.50
CA VAL A 627 1.93 -22.45 11.35
C VAL A 627 0.50 -21.99 11.62
N ALA A 628 -0.06 -22.32 12.78
CA ALA A 628 -1.44 -21.95 13.11
C ALA A 628 -1.59 -21.63 14.60
N MET A 629 -2.60 -20.81 14.95
CA MET A 629 -2.92 -20.44 16.33
C MET A 629 -4.41 -20.43 16.58
N ASN A 630 -4.81 -20.97 17.74
CA ASN A 630 -6.16 -20.88 18.30
C ASN A 630 -6.22 -19.78 19.36
N THR A 631 -6.35 -18.53 18.93
CA THR A 631 -6.35 -17.38 19.84
C THR A 631 -7.76 -17.10 20.35
N PRO A 632 -8.02 -17.16 21.67
CA PRO A 632 -9.35 -16.96 22.21
C PRO A 632 -9.83 -15.51 22.01
N PRO A 633 -11.16 -15.29 21.85
CA PRO A 633 -11.74 -13.95 21.64
C PRO A 633 -11.43 -12.97 22.78
N SER A 634 -11.31 -13.46 24.00
CA SER A 634 -10.96 -12.69 25.20
C SER A 634 -9.63 -11.95 25.07
N ARG A 635 -8.65 -12.54 24.40
CA ARG A 635 -7.35 -11.91 24.14
C ARG A 635 -7.45 -10.82 23.05
N LEU A 636 -8.19 -11.11 21.98
CA LEU A 636 -8.34 -10.19 20.85
C LEU A 636 -9.31 -9.04 21.12
N ARG A 637 -10.22 -9.19 22.11
CA ARG A 637 -11.32 -8.23 22.40
C ARG A 637 -12.15 -7.93 21.16
N ILE A 638 -12.45 -8.96 20.37
CA ILE A 638 -13.13 -8.84 19.08
C ILE A 638 -14.33 -9.79 19.05
N ASP A 639 -15.53 -9.21 18.94
CA ASP A 639 -16.78 -9.99 18.85
C ASP A 639 -17.17 -10.34 17.40
N GLN A 640 -16.47 -9.80 16.41
CA GLN A 640 -16.87 -9.86 15.00
C GLN A 640 -16.07 -10.87 14.17
N GLU A 641 -14.95 -11.36 14.68
CA GLU A 641 -14.03 -12.23 13.95
C GLU A 641 -13.88 -13.56 14.69
N VAL A 642 -14.11 -14.69 13.99
CA VAL A 642 -13.87 -16.01 14.55
C VAL A 642 -12.38 -16.26 14.61
N SER A 643 -11.79 -16.21 15.81
CA SER A 643 -10.36 -16.36 16.04
C SER A 643 -9.96 -17.71 16.60
N CYS A 644 -10.93 -18.48 17.10
CA CYS A 644 -10.71 -19.76 17.75
C CYS A 644 -11.70 -20.81 17.24
N CYS A 645 -11.20 -22.00 16.97
CA CYS A 645 -11.97 -23.21 16.69
C CYS A 645 -11.35 -24.35 17.48
N PRO A 646 -11.94 -24.75 18.62
CA PRO A 646 -11.33 -25.73 19.53
C PRO A 646 -10.94 -27.06 18.88
N GLU A 647 -11.66 -27.54 17.88
CA GLU A 647 -11.41 -28.81 17.21
C GLU A 647 -10.28 -28.74 16.17
N SER A 648 -9.73 -27.55 15.90
CA SER A 648 -8.65 -27.32 14.95
C SER A 648 -7.31 -27.12 15.63
N LEU A 649 -6.24 -27.19 14.84
CA LEU A 649 -4.89 -26.74 15.23
C LEU A 649 -4.78 -25.21 15.32
N GLY A 650 -5.80 -24.50 14.89
CA GLY A 650 -5.87 -23.05 14.85
C GLY A 650 -5.98 -22.49 13.44
N ARG A 651 -6.13 -21.17 13.37
CA ARG A 651 -6.11 -20.44 12.10
C ARG A 651 -4.68 -20.29 11.61
N VAL A 652 -4.45 -20.53 10.32
CA VAL A 652 -3.14 -20.34 9.68
C VAL A 652 -2.71 -18.88 9.84
N VAL A 653 -1.49 -18.68 10.35
CA VAL A 653 -0.97 -17.35 10.70
C VAL A 653 -0.52 -16.56 9.46
N MET A 654 -0.30 -15.27 9.65
CA MET A 654 0.21 -14.38 8.59
C MET A 654 1.61 -14.84 8.14
N GLY A 655 1.86 -14.84 6.82
CA GLY A 655 3.14 -15.29 6.27
C GLY A 655 3.26 -16.80 6.10
N VAL A 656 2.17 -17.54 6.29
CA VAL A 656 2.09 -18.98 6.07
C VAL A 656 0.88 -19.32 5.21
N VAL A 657 1.04 -20.27 4.30
CA VAL A 657 -0.05 -20.89 3.55
C VAL A 657 0.09 -22.41 3.61
N VAL A 658 -1.02 -23.09 3.82
CA VAL A 658 -1.10 -24.55 3.85
C VAL A 658 -1.91 -25.02 2.65
N TRP A 659 -1.26 -25.73 1.73
CA TRP A 659 -1.88 -26.37 0.58
C TRP A 659 -2.25 -27.80 0.98
N PRO A 660 -3.53 -28.15 1.03
CA PRO A 660 -3.95 -29.52 1.38
C PRO A 660 -3.48 -30.57 0.38
N ASP A 661 -3.16 -30.15 -0.83
CA ASP A 661 -2.80 -30.98 -1.97
C ASP A 661 -1.77 -30.24 -2.82
N ALA A 662 -0.62 -30.86 -3.04
CA ALA A 662 0.47 -30.32 -3.86
C ALA A 662 0.06 -30.16 -5.33
N SER A 663 -0.79 -31.06 -5.86
CA SER A 663 -1.28 -31.02 -7.24
C SER A 663 -2.14 -29.78 -7.51
N LEU A 664 -2.89 -29.32 -6.53
CA LEU A 664 -3.70 -28.10 -6.58
C LEU A 664 -2.81 -26.86 -6.79
N ARG A 665 -1.71 -26.75 -6.04
CA ARG A 665 -0.75 -25.66 -6.16
C ARG A 665 -0.09 -25.66 -7.55
N ALA A 666 0.29 -26.82 -8.05
CA ALA A 666 0.88 -27.00 -9.38
C ALA A 666 -0.13 -26.63 -10.50
N ARG A 667 -1.40 -27.07 -10.39
CA ARG A 667 -2.47 -26.77 -11.35
C ARG A 667 -2.72 -25.26 -11.50
N LEU A 668 -2.54 -24.50 -10.45
CA LEU A 668 -2.67 -23.03 -10.47
C LEU A 668 -1.41 -22.31 -10.97
N GLY A 669 -0.36 -23.04 -11.35
CA GLY A 669 0.89 -22.50 -11.86
C GLY A 669 1.72 -21.79 -10.81
N LEU A 670 1.55 -22.14 -9.53
CA LEU A 670 2.20 -21.51 -8.39
C LEU A 670 3.38 -22.33 -7.85
N ALA A 671 3.53 -23.61 -8.23
CA ALA A 671 4.67 -24.42 -7.86
C ALA A 671 5.94 -23.98 -8.61
N PRO A 672 7.11 -23.88 -7.96
CA PRO A 672 8.39 -23.74 -8.64
C PRO A 672 8.70 -24.98 -9.50
N SER A 673 9.43 -24.78 -10.58
CA SER A 673 9.74 -25.82 -11.59
C SER A 673 10.59 -26.98 -11.08
N GLY A 674 10.86 -27.10 -9.78
CA GLY A 674 11.71 -28.11 -9.14
C GLY A 674 11.05 -28.94 -8.04
N ASP A 675 9.81 -28.65 -7.64
CA ASP A 675 9.10 -29.38 -6.57
C ASP A 675 8.58 -30.78 -7.00
N ALA A 676 9.28 -31.47 -7.90
CA ALA A 676 8.92 -32.80 -8.39
C ALA A 676 9.04 -33.95 -7.34
N ALA A 677 9.31 -33.63 -6.06
CA ALA A 677 9.52 -34.62 -5.01
C ALA A 677 8.34 -34.77 -4.03
N ALA A 678 7.31 -33.89 -4.08
CA ALA A 678 6.12 -34.08 -3.26
C ALA A 678 5.21 -35.12 -3.92
N THR A 679 4.82 -36.15 -3.18
CA THR A 679 3.78 -37.09 -3.61
C THR A 679 2.46 -36.31 -3.81
N ASP A 680 1.66 -36.68 -4.81
CA ASP A 680 0.42 -35.96 -5.17
C ASP A 680 -0.54 -35.71 -3.99
N ASP A 681 -0.48 -36.53 -2.95
CA ASP A 681 -1.34 -36.45 -1.74
C ASP A 681 -0.66 -35.71 -0.57
N ALA A 682 0.54 -35.13 -0.72
CA ALA A 682 1.22 -34.50 0.40
C ALA A 682 0.65 -33.11 0.70
N THR A 683 0.41 -32.83 1.98
CA THR A 683 0.11 -31.47 2.46
C THR A 683 1.39 -30.62 2.40
N VAL A 684 1.36 -29.50 1.71
CA VAL A 684 2.52 -28.61 1.53
C VAL A 684 2.32 -27.33 2.31
N VAL A 685 3.24 -27.02 3.20
CA VAL A 685 3.31 -25.73 3.91
C VAL A 685 4.35 -24.85 3.21
N VAL A 686 3.91 -23.68 2.75
CA VAL A 686 4.79 -22.65 2.23
C VAL A 686 4.84 -21.52 3.24
N ALA A 687 6.01 -21.18 3.72
CA ALA A 687 6.16 -20.23 4.81
C ALA A 687 7.24 -19.18 4.55
N ALA A 688 7.01 -17.95 5.00
CA ALA A 688 8.06 -16.94 5.13
C ALA A 688 9.06 -17.32 6.23
N THR A 689 8.64 -18.18 7.17
CA THR A 689 9.45 -18.79 8.20
C THR A 689 10.12 -20.04 7.60
N GLY A 690 11.35 -19.95 7.18
CA GLY A 690 12.03 -21.08 6.55
C GLY A 690 13.47 -21.18 6.93
N VAL A 691 13.95 -22.42 6.93
CA VAL A 691 15.37 -22.76 7.05
C VAL A 691 16.01 -22.53 5.69
N GLY A 692 17.08 -21.75 5.65
CA GLY A 692 17.82 -21.48 4.41
C GLY A 692 18.34 -22.76 3.79
N HIS A 693 18.13 -22.95 2.49
CA HIS A 693 18.87 -23.97 1.73
C HIS A 693 20.27 -23.43 1.44
N ALA A 694 21.27 -24.17 1.86
CA ALA A 694 22.63 -24.00 1.37
C ALA A 694 22.70 -24.52 -0.09
N GLY A 695 22.68 -23.62 -1.06
CA GLY A 695 22.81 -23.99 -2.48
C GLY A 695 22.68 -22.78 -3.37
N GLY A 696 23.86 -22.24 -3.78
CA GLY A 696 23.98 -20.98 -4.48
C GLY A 696 23.33 -20.92 -5.86
N GLY A 697 22.94 -19.73 -6.22
CA GLY A 697 22.53 -19.29 -7.52
C GLY A 697 21.61 -18.08 -7.35
N ALA A 698 22.09 -16.90 -7.76
CA ALA A 698 21.26 -15.71 -7.85
C ALA A 698 20.23 -15.90 -8.98
N ALA A 699 19.17 -16.66 -8.69
CA ALA A 699 17.97 -16.73 -9.50
C ALA A 699 16.89 -15.86 -8.84
N ASP A 700 16.03 -15.25 -9.63
CA ASP A 700 14.97 -14.33 -9.24
C ASP A 700 14.30 -14.72 -7.90
N VAL A 701 14.69 -14.03 -6.83
CA VAL A 701 14.33 -14.29 -5.42
C VAL A 701 12.82 -14.17 -5.14
N ALA A 702 12.03 -13.86 -6.14
CA ALA A 702 10.59 -13.57 -5.97
C ALA A 702 9.67 -14.79 -5.91
N ASP A 703 10.09 -15.97 -6.41
CA ASP A 703 9.21 -17.14 -6.51
C ASP A 703 9.67 -18.36 -5.66
N ASP A 704 10.83 -18.32 -4.99
CA ASP A 704 11.35 -19.43 -4.17
C ASP A 704 11.11 -19.24 -2.67
N SER A 705 9.85 -19.21 -2.27
CA SER A 705 9.52 -19.33 -0.84
C SER A 705 9.73 -20.79 -0.41
N PRO A 706 10.39 -21.03 0.75
CA PRO A 706 10.64 -22.39 1.21
C PRO A 706 9.32 -23.12 1.46
N SER A 707 9.21 -24.34 0.99
CA SER A 707 8.08 -25.21 1.17
C SER A 707 8.49 -26.49 1.92
N TYR A 708 7.58 -26.96 2.75
CA TYR A 708 7.77 -28.14 3.62
C TYR A 708 6.62 -29.10 3.43
N SER A 709 6.92 -30.39 3.39
CA SER A 709 5.90 -31.43 3.33
C SER A 709 5.54 -31.90 4.72
N LEU A 710 4.25 -31.91 5.03
CA LEU A 710 3.67 -32.56 6.20
C LEU A 710 3.02 -33.87 5.78
N ALA A 711 2.69 -34.72 6.77
CA ALA A 711 1.91 -35.92 6.51
C ALA A 711 0.58 -35.58 5.78
N ALA A 712 0.11 -36.49 4.95
CA ALA A 712 -1.16 -36.32 4.26
C ALA A 712 -2.35 -36.27 5.23
N GLY A 713 -3.46 -35.65 4.81
CA GLY A 713 -4.73 -35.72 5.51
C GLY A 713 -5.09 -34.50 6.37
N TYR A 714 -4.28 -33.43 6.39
CA TYR A 714 -4.71 -32.16 6.98
C TYR A 714 -5.84 -31.51 6.18
N VAL A 715 -6.83 -30.96 6.85
CA VAL A 715 -7.97 -30.28 6.22
C VAL A 715 -7.97 -28.81 6.61
N LEU A 716 -7.99 -27.92 5.62
CA LEU A 716 -8.17 -26.48 5.82
C LEU A 716 -9.62 -26.11 5.53
N ASP A 717 -10.30 -25.46 6.47
CA ASP A 717 -11.67 -24.98 6.22
C ASP A 717 -11.72 -23.64 5.49
N ASP A 718 -12.91 -23.20 5.12
CA ASP A 718 -13.14 -21.94 4.41
C ASP A 718 -12.80 -20.68 5.24
N GLN A 719 -12.74 -20.81 6.57
CA GLN A 719 -12.35 -19.74 7.49
C GLN A 719 -10.83 -19.70 7.74
N GLY A 720 -10.09 -20.69 7.25
CA GLY A 720 -8.65 -20.81 7.39
C GLY A 720 -8.18 -21.52 8.63
N PHE A 721 -9.06 -22.30 9.27
CA PHE A 721 -8.67 -23.19 10.34
C PHE A 721 -8.12 -24.49 9.80
N LEU A 722 -6.96 -24.91 10.33
CA LEU A 722 -6.29 -26.15 9.99
C LEU A 722 -6.76 -27.27 10.93
N PHE A 723 -7.23 -28.37 10.38
CA PHE A 723 -7.65 -29.55 11.14
C PHE A 723 -6.63 -30.68 10.98
N PRO A 724 -6.36 -31.43 12.06
CA PRO A 724 -5.47 -32.58 11.99
C PRO A 724 -6.07 -33.72 11.15
N PRO A 725 -5.24 -34.67 10.70
CA PRO A 725 -5.71 -35.87 10.00
C PRO A 725 -6.81 -36.61 10.77
N GLY A 726 -7.86 -37.02 10.06
CA GLY A 726 -8.99 -37.76 10.64
C GLY A 726 -10.06 -36.90 11.31
N VAL A 727 -9.86 -35.59 11.46
CA VAL A 727 -10.86 -34.65 11.96
C VAL A 727 -11.52 -33.93 10.79
N CYS A 728 -12.82 -34.18 10.59
CA CYS A 728 -13.59 -33.52 9.56
C CYS A 728 -14.22 -32.24 10.13
N PRO A 729 -13.98 -31.05 9.54
CA PRO A 729 -14.68 -29.84 9.99
C PRO A 729 -16.19 -30.05 9.79
N ALA A 730 -16.97 -29.72 10.81
CA ALA A 730 -18.43 -29.73 10.68
C ALA A 730 -18.83 -28.84 9.48
N PRO A 731 -19.74 -29.27 8.61
CA PRO A 731 -20.17 -28.49 7.47
C PRO A 731 -20.61 -27.11 7.98
N THR A 732 -19.99 -26.05 7.45
CA THR A 732 -20.27 -24.68 7.83
C THR A 732 -21.67 -24.27 7.38
N SER A 733 -22.69 -24.70 8.15
CA SER A 733 -23.97 -24.03 8.13
C SER A 733 -23.72 -22.63 8.68
N SER A 734 -23.73 -21.63 7.80
CA SER A 734 -23.76 -20.19 8.08
C SER A 734 -23.05 -19.73 9.38
N GLY A 735 -22.18 -18.73 9.28
CA GLY A 735 -21.49 -18.10 10.43
C GLY A 735 -22.41 -17.67 11.60
N GLU A 736 -23.71 -17.89 11.49
CA GLU A 736 -24.73 -17.69 12.53
C GLU A 736 -24.82 -18.83 13.54
N ALA A 737 -24.55 -20.05 13.17
CA ALA A 737 -24.67 -21.19 14.09
C ALA A 737 -23.49 -21.26 15.10
N ARG A 738 -22.32 -20.74 14.78
CA ARG A 738 -21.20 -20.63 15.74
C ARG A 738 -21.33 -19.42 16.66
N ARG A 739 -22.11 -18.38 16.28
CA ARG A 739 -22.47 -17.25 17.15
C ARG A 739 -23.55 -17.58 18.18
N GLY A 740 -24.37 -18.59 17.94
CA GLY A 740 -25.55 -18.91 18.77
C GLY A 740 -25.25 -19.70 20.02
N LYS A 741 -24.04 -20.25 20.22
CA LYS A 741 -23.68 -21.00 21.43
C LYS A 741 -22.96 -20.18 22.51
N GLU A 742 -22.49 -18.98 22.22
CA GLU A 742 -21.79 -18.10 23.18
C GLU A 742 -22.56 -16.83 23.58
N VAL A 743 -23.74 -16.56 22.99
CA VAL A 743 -24.57 -15.36 23.31
C VAL A 743 -25.85 -15.78 24.01
N GLY A 744 -25.74 -16.65 24.96
CA GLY A 744 -26.85 -16.97 25.87
C GLY A 744 -26.53 -16.55 27.29
N GLU A 745 -26.35 -15.25 27.56
CA GLU A 745 -26.47 -14.59 28.86
C GLU A 745 -25.61 -13.32 28.83
N ASN A 746 -26.13 -12.26 28.27
CA ASN A 746 -25.96 -10.85 28.66
C ASN A 746 -26.45 -9.95 27.53
N GLY A 747 -27.76 -9.91 27.43
CA GLY A 747 -28.41 -8.83 26.70
C GLY A 747 -28.57 -7.64 27.62
N GLN A 748 -27.77 -6.60 27.40
CA GLN A 748 -28.20 -5.20 27.55
C GLN A 748 -27.06 -4.24 27.22
N SER A 749 -27.46 -3.25 26.42
CA SER A 749 -26.85 -1.91 26.23
C SER A 749 -25.42 -1.83 25.66
N GLU A 750 -25.27 -1.30 24.44
CA GLU A 750 -24.91 0.10 24.22
C GLU A 750 -24.89 0.42 22.73
N SER A 751 -25.96 1.03 22.29
CA SER A 751 -25.96 1.94 21.15
C SER A 751 -25.35 3.25 21.64
N ASN A 752 -24.09 3.54 21.23
CA ASN A 752 -23.56 4.89 21.10
C ASN A 752 -22.04 4.82 20.95
N LEU A 753 -21.57 5.13 19.76
CA LEU A 753 -20.37 5.96 19.55
C LEU A 753 -20.31 6.31 18.05
N GLY A 754 -20.49 7.61 17.82
CA GLY A 754 -20.46 8.28 16.55
C GLY A 754 -19.11 8.33 15.83
#